data_ca895e7f48cd2f7c4056acff61e8c0f2
#
_entry.id   ca895e7f48cd2f7c4056acff61e8c0f2
#
_cell.length_a   1.000
_cell.length_b   1.000
_cell.length_c   1.000
_cell.angle_alpha   90.00
_cell.angle_beta   90.00
_cell.angle_gamma   90.00
#
_symmetry.space_group_name_H-M   'P 1'
#
loop_
_entity.id
_entity.type
_entity.pdbx_description
1 polymer ?
#
loop_
_entity_poly.entity_id
_entity_poly.type
_entity_poly.pdbx_seq_one_letter_code
_entity_poly.pdbx_strand_id
1 'polypeptide(L)'
;MGLVQKIFGTHSQHELKRINPIADKVESYREEYSKLTDEQLKAKTKEFKERLAKGETLDDILPEAYATVREAGKRVLGMEHYRVQIIGGIILHQGRIAEMRTGEGKTLVCTLPAYLNALEEKGVLVVTVNDYLAKRDAEWMGQIHNFLGLSVGIVLHDMKDDERRAAYACDITYVTNNELGFDYLRDNMAIYKEQLVLRDLHYCIIDEVDSVLIDEARTPLIISGQSGKSTKLYELCDVLARQLVKGTYHGERTKMQVMMQEEIEEDGDFIVNEKDKVVNLTEQGIHKVEQFFHIDNYADIENLEIQHNVTLALRAHYLMFRDKDYVIKDDEVLIVDEFTGRIMPGRRYSDGLHQAIEAKEHVKVKRESKTLATITFQNFFNKFDKKAGMTGTALTEEKEFRGIYNMDVVEVPTNRPVARIDHNDAVFKTMKGKFNAVVEEVVASHEKGQPVLVGTINIDTSELLSDMLKKRGIPHNVLNAKYHELEAEIVAEAGKHGAVTIATNMAGRGTDIKLDDEARAAGGLKIIGTERHESRRIDNQLRGRAGRQGDPGESLFYISLEDNLMRLFAQETLMNTFNKLGVGENDQIEHKLLSNAIETAQKKIETNNYGIRCHLLEYDQVMNEQREIMYAERRRVLDGESMRSSIMKMITDFVEGVVNRCVSDDKSADEWNYDEINELLLPTIPVEPVVYDENVKNKNELTHVLKEKAVKLYEDKEAMFPEPETIREIERVVLLKVIDRKWMDHIDDMDQLKQGIGLQAYGQKDPVVQYKMMGYDMFDEMTQAITEDTVRLLMHIQVEEKVEREQVAKVTGTNKDEGPSVKGPVKRTDKKIYPNDLCPCGSGKKYKNCCGRKA
;
A
#
# COMPACT_ATOMS: atom_id res chain seq x y z
N MET A 1 -33.50 6.17 7.23
CA MET A 1 -33.96 4.80 6.88
C MET A 1 -35.21 4.89 6.04
N GLY A 2 -35.18 4.31 4.83
CA GLY A 2 -36.35 4.28 3.93
C GLY A 2 -37.50 3.45 4.51
N LEU A 3 -38.73 3.74 4.09
CA LEU A 3 -39.96 3.04 4.58
C LEU A 3 -39.87 1.51 4.39
N VAL A 4 -39.18 1.06 3.32
CA VAL A 4 -38.92 -0.35 3.01
C VAL A 4 -38.04 -1.02 4.07
N GLN A 5 -36.96 -0.34 4.54
CA GLN A 5 -36.07 -0.85 5.58
C GLN A 5 -36.74 -0.95 6.96
N LYS A 6 -37.78 -0.11 7.24
CA LYS A 6 -38.55 -0.19 8.48
C LYS A 6 -39.48 -1.39 8.50
N ILE A 7 -39.94 -1.86 7.33
CA ILE A 7 -40.90 -2.98 7.20
C ILE A 7 -40.16 -4.32 7.08
N PHE A 8 -39.10 -4.38 6.28
CA PHE A 8 -38.39 -5.63 5.96
C PHE A 8 -37.08 -5.83 6.77
N GLY A 9 -36.64 -4.86 7.55
CA GLY A 9 -35.38 -4.92 8.28
C GLY A 9 -34.15 -4.61 7.39
N THR A 10 -32.99 -4.49 8.02
CA THR A 10 -31.72 -4.32 7.31
C THR A 10 -31.08 -5.67 6.99
N HIS A 11 -30.14 -5.70 6.04
CA HIS A 11 -29.33 -6.89 5.75
C HIS A 11 -28.72 -7.47 7.03
N SER A 12 -28.06 -6.62 7.83
CA SER A 12 -27.46 -7.04 9.10
C SER A 12 -28.46 -7.68 10.06
N GLN A 13 -29.70 -7.18 10.14
CA GLN A 13 -30.73 -7.77 11.00
C GLN A 13 -31.14 -9.18 10.55
N HIS A 14 -31.16 -9.44 9.25
CA HIS A 14 -31.45 -10.78 8.73
C HIS A 14 -30.29 -11.74 9.02
N GLU A 15 -29.07 -11.30 8.84
CA GLU A 15 -27.90 -12.12 9.13
C GLU A 15 -27.76 -12.42 10.63
N LEU A 16 -28.00 -11.43 11.48
CA LEU A 16 -28.02 -11.64 12.93
C LEU A 16 -29.05 -12.71 13.37
N LYS A 17 -30.22 -12.83 12.67
CA LYS A 17 -31.19 -13.90 12.97
C LYS A 17 -30.62 -15.29 12.65
N ARG A 18 -29.72 -15.41 11.67
CA ARG A 18 -29.07 -16.69 11.34
C ARG A 18 -27.92 -17.00 12.28
N ILE A 19 -27.20 -15.97 12.77
CA ILE A 19 -26.03 -16.11 13.63
C ILE A 19 -26.45 -16.36 15.10
N ASN A 20 -27.53 -15.75 15.57
CA ASN A 20 -27.98 -15.87 16.96
C ASN A 20 -28.12 -17.30 17.48
N PRO A 21 -28.71 -18.26 16.74
CA PRO A 21 -28.82 -19.65 17.21
C PRO A 21 -27.42 -20.29 17.44
N ILE A 22 -26.42 -19.93 16.65
CA ILE A 22 -25.05 -20.43 16.83
C ILE A 22 -24.46 -19.84 18.10
N ALA A 23 -24.64 -18.52 18.32
CA ALA A 23 -24.18 -17.85 19.53
C ALA A 23 -24.88 -18.43 20.79
N ASP A 24 -26.20 -18.75 20.72
CA ASP A 24 -26.93 -19.40 21.81
C ASP A 24 -26.33 -20.77 22.13
N LYS A 25 -25.91 -21.52 21.13
CA LYS A 25 -25.25 -22.81 21.31
C LYS A 25 -23.88 -22.66 21.99
N VAL A 26 -23.07 -21.63 21.60
CA VAL A 26 -21.80 -21.31 22.29
C VAL A 26 -22.05 -21.00 23.77
N GLU A 27 -23.07 -20.18 24.06
CA GLU A 27 -23.40 -19.80 25.45
C GLU A 27 -23.91 -20.99 26.27
N SER A 28 -24.56 -21.96 25.67
CA SER A 28 -25.05 -23.16 26.39
C SER A 28 -23.92 -24.02 26.96
N TYR A 29 -22.72 -23.98 26.37
CA TYR A 29 -21.54 -24.69 26.88
C TYR A 29 -20.87 -23.99 28.07
N ARG A 30 -21.29 -22.79 28.46
CA ARG A 30 -20.59 -21.98 29.49
C ARG A 30 -20.43 -22.72 30.81
N GLU A 31 -21.49 -23.35 31.33
CA GLU A 31 -21.43 -24.04 32.63
C GLU A 31 -20.61 -25.34 32.58
N GLU A 32 -20.68 -26.05 31.47
CA GLU A 32 -19.91 -27.27 31.25
C GLU A 32 -18.42 -26.98 31.21
N TYR A 33 -18.01 -26.00 30.38
CA TYR A 33 -16.61 -25.67 30.20
C TYR A 33 -15.99 -24.99 31.43
N SER A 34 -16.77 -24.30 32.25
CA SER A 34 -16.29 -23.71 33.49
C SER A 34 -15.86 -24.78 34.55
N LYS A 35 -16.35 -25.99 34.40
CA LYS A 35 -16.03 -27.12 35.31
C LYS A 35 -14.79 -27.91 34.87
N LEU A 36 -14.30 -27.71 33.65
CA LEU A 36 -13.13 -28.39 33.13
C LEU A 36 -11.87 -27.92 33.89
N THR A 37 -10.93 -28.83 34.12
CA THR A 37 -9.59 -28.45 34.56
C THR A 37 -8.80 -27.81 33.45
N ASP A 38 -7.71 -27.11 33.78
CA ASP A 38 -6.85 -26.51 32.75
C ASP A 38 -6.29 -27.54 31.78
N GLU A 39 -5.95 -28.73 32.26
CA GLU A 39 -5.46 -29.83 31.43
C GLU A 39 -6.53 -30.35 30.47
N GLN A 40 -7.77 -30.46 30.94
CA GLN A 40 -8.90 -30.86 30.12
C GLN A 40 -9.23 -29.81 29.07
N LEU A 41 -9.15 -28.54 29.44
CA LEU A 41 -9.41 -27.44 28.51
C LEU A 41 -8.35 -27.39 27.39
N LYS A 42 -7.07 -27.55 27.74
CA LYS A 42 -5.96 -27.67 26.78
C LYS A 42 -6.10 -28.90 25.87
N ALA A 43 -6.58 -30.02 26.41
CA ALA A 43 -6.79 -31.25 25.66
C ALA A 43 -7.86 -31.10 24.55
N LYS A 44 -8.78 -30.13 24.69
CA LYS A 44 -9.81 -29.85 23.67
C LYS A 44 -9.21 -29.47 22.30
N THR A 45 -8.09 -28.77 22.27
CA THR A 45 -7.38 -28.44 21.02
C THR A 45 -7.01 -29.70 20.23
N LYS A 46 -6.46 -30.71 20.92
CA LYS A 46 -6.11 -31.98 20.29
C LYS A 46 -7.36 -32.75 19.85
N GLU A 47 -8.40 -32.76 20.67
CA GLU A 47 -9.68 -33.39 20.34
C GLU A 47 -10.29 -32.78 19.05
N PHE A 48 -10.29 -31.45 18.93
CA PHE A 48 -10.81 -30.79 17.73
C PHE A 48 -9.98 -31.10 16.48
N LYS A 49 -8.64 -31.10 16.57
CA LYS A 49 -7.78 -31.51 15.46
C LYS A 49 -8.06 -32.95 15.00
N GLU A 50 -8.27 -33.87 15.95
CA GLU A 50 -8.64 -35.27 15.65
C GLU A 50 -10.02 -35.40 15.00
N ARG A 51 -10.99 -34.57 15.39
CA ARG A 51 -12.35 -34.53 14.79
C ARG A 51 -12.30 -33.98 13.36
N LEU A 52 -11.54 -32.91 13.12
CA LEU A 52 -11.30 -32.39 11.76
C LEU A 52 -10.62 -33.44 10.86
N ALA A 53 -9.63 -34.16 11.37
CA ALA A 53 -8.99 -35.26 10.63
C ALA A 53 -9.94 -36.41 10.31
N LYS A 54 -11.04 -36.58 11.06
CA LYS A 54 -12.09 -37.57 10.79
C LYS A 54 -13.17 -37.06 9.84
N GLY A 55 -13.10 -35.81 9.38
CA GLY A 55 -13.98 -35.22 8.37
C GLY A 55 -15.09 -34.32 8.91
N GLU A 56 -15.10 -33.96 10.23
CA GLU A 56 -15.93 -32.87 10.70
C GLU A 56 -15.44 -31.52 10.14
N THR A 57 -16.33 -30.56 10.01
CA THR A 57 -16.03 -29.23 9.50
C THR A 57 -15.75 -28.25 10.65
N LEU A 58 -15.11 -27.12 10.33
CA LEU A 58 -14.93 -26.04 11.30
C LEU A 58 -16.26 -25.53 11.87
N ASP A 59 -17.32 -25.49 11.06
CA ASP A 59 -18.66 -25.08 11.48
C ASP A 59 -19.27 -26.04 12.51
N ASP A 60 -18.99 -27.33 12.40
CA ASP A 60 -19.51 -28.36 13.33
C ASP A 60 -18.91 -28.17 14.72
N ILE A 61 -17.60 -27.88 14.80
CA ILE A 61 -16.87 -27.73 16.05
C ILE A 61 -16.90 -26.29 16.60
N LEU A 62 -17.31 -25.30 15.79
CA LEU A 62 -17.30 -23.88 16.15
C LEU A 62 -17.90 -23.58 17.54
N PRO A 63 -19.08 -24.08 17.92
CA PRO A 63 -19.66 -23.74 19.22
C PRO A 63 -18.82 -24.19 20.41
N GLU A 64 -18.21 -25.37 20.32
CA GLU A 64 -17.36 -25.93 21.36
C GLU A 64 -15.98 -25.22 21.40
N ALA A 65 -15.41 -24.96 20.22
CA ALA A 65 -14.15 -24.23 20.08
C ALA A 65 -14.26 -22.81 20.65
N TYR A 66 -15.34 -22.09 20.37
CA TYR A 66 -15.56 -20.75 20.91
C TYR A 66 -15.81 -20.77 22.43
N ALA A 67 -16.50 -21.80 22.95
CA ALA A 67 -16.63 -21.96 24.38
C ALA A 67 -15.28 -22.22 25.06
N THR A 68 -14.38 -22.98 24.40
CA THR A 68 -13.01 -23.22 24.86
C THR A 68 -12.21 -21.93 24.98
N VAL A 69 -12.21 -21.08 23.91
CA VAL A 69 -11.50 -19.79 23.90
C VAL A 69 -12.08 -18.82 24.93
N ARG A 70 -13.41 -18.79 25.06
CA ARG A 70 -14.11 -17.95 26.04
C ARG A 70 -13.69 -18.26 27.46
N GLU A 71 -13.65 -19.54 27.83
CA GLU A 71 -13.23 -19.99 29.15
C GLU A 71 -11.73 -19.76 29.36
N ALA A 72 -10.89 -20.01 28.37
CA ALA A 72 -9.46 -19.71 28.42
C ALA A 72 -9.20 -18.20 28.61
N GLY A 73 -9.91 -17.33 27.88
CA GLY A 73 -9.81 -15.88 28.04
C GLY A 73 -10.17 -15.40 29.44
N LYS A 74 -11.21 -15.99 30.03
CA LYS A 74 -11.61 -15.74 31.41
C LYS A 74 -10.53 -16.14 32.41
N ARG A 75 -9.91 -17.32 32.24
CA ARG A 75 -8.88 -17.82 33.17
C ARG A 75 -7.55 -17.08 33.03
N VAL A 76 -7.12 -16.83 31.82
CA VAL A 76 -5.78 -16.30 31.56
C VAL A 76 -5.75 -14.77 31.71
N LEU A 77 -6.76 -14.07 31.14
CA LEU A 77 -6.81 -12.61 31.10
C LEU A 77 -7.85 -11.99 32.02
N GLY A 78 -8.69 -12.81 32.66
CA GLY A 78 -9.84 -12.32 33.45
C GLY A 78 -10.97 -11.74 32.57
N MET A 79 -10.90 -11.96 31.24
CA MET A 79 -11.84 -11.41 30.27
C MET A 79 -12.70 -12.52 29.65
N GLU A 80 -13.99 -12.50 29.98
CA GLU A 80 -14.96 -13.39 29.36
C GLU A 80 -15.62 -12.68 28.16
N HIS A 81 -15.67 -13.35 27.00
CA HIS A 81 -16.31 -12.78 25.81
C HIS A 81 -17.80 -12.52 26.04
N TYR A 82 -18.26 -11.33 25.67
CA TYR A 82 -19.67 -10.99 25.62
C TYR A 82 -20.37 -11.64 24.44
N ARG A 83 -21.70 -11.79 24.51
CA ARG A 83 -22.48 -12.33 23.40
C ARG A 83 -22.23 -11.61 22.07
N VAL A 84 -22.17 -10.30 22.08
CA VAL A 84 -21.90 -9.50 20.88
C VAL A 84 -20.51 -9.78 20.29
N GLN A 85 -19.54 -10.13 21.12
CA GLN A 85 -18.21 -10.51 20.70
C GLN A 85 -18.19 -11.91 20.08
N ILE A 86 -18.99 -12.84 20.59
CA ILE A 86 -19.19 -14.17 19.98
C ILE A 86 -19.81 -14.00 18.59
N ILE A 87 -20.83 -13.16 18.44
CA ILE A 87 -21.45 -12.83 17.15
C ILE A 87 -20.41 -12.26 16.17
N GLY A 88 -19.60 -11.29 16.63
CA GLY A 88 -18.50 -10.75 15.84
C GLY A 88 -17.51 -11.81 15.36
N GLY A 89 -17.12 -12.73 16.24
CA GLY A 89 -16.25 -13.85 15.93
C GLY A 89 -16.83 -14.79 14.86
N ILE A 90 -18.14 -15.08 14.92
CA ILE A 90 -18.82 -15.90 13.93
C ILE A 90 -18.82 -15.22 12.55
N ILE A 91 -19.08 -13.90 12.50
CA ILE A 91 -19.03 -13.11 11.26
C ILE A 91 -17.62 -13.17 10.64
N LEU A 92 -16.57 -13.00 11.44
CA LEU A 92 -15.19 -13.11 11.00
C LEU A 92 -14.86 -14.51 10.47
N HIS A 93 -15.32 -15.55 11.17
CA HIS A 93 -15.14 -16.93 10.69
C HIS A 93 -15.79 -17.15 9.32
N GLN A 94 -16.93 -16.51 9.04
CA GLN A 94 -17.61 -16.60 7.75
C GLN A 94 -16.92 -15.83 6.61
N GLY A 95 -15.75 -15.21 6.84
CA GLY A 95 -15.03 -14.42 5.83
C GLY A 95 -15.70 -13.08 5.51
N ARG A 96 -16.33 -12.46 6.48
CA ARG A 96 -17.11 -11.22 6.33
C ARG A 96 -16.52 -10.11 7.19
N ILE A 97 -17.05 -8.91 7.07
CA ILE A 97 -16.64 -7.76 7.89
C ILE A 97 -17.59 -7.60 9.07
N ALA A 98 -17.06 -7.70 10.29
CA ALA A 98 -17.78 -7.39 11.50
C ALA A 98 -17.64 -5.89 11.82
N GLU A 99 -18.68 -5.10 11.60
CA GLU A 99 -18.70 -3.73 12.06
C GLU A 99 -19.07 -3.70 13.55
N MET A 100 -18.06 -3.54 14.39
CA MET A 100 -18.19 -3.41 15.83
C MET A 100 -17.68 -2.03 16.26
N ARG A 101 -18.49 -1.29 16.98
CA ARG A 101 -18.11 0.05 17.43
C ARG A 101 -16.80 0.04 18.20
N THR A 102 -16.11 1.17 18.16
CA THR A 102 -14.85 1.35 18.88
C THR A 102 -15.09 1.13 20.39
N GLY A 103 -14.17 0.41 21.07
CA GLY A 103 -14.32 0.07 22.48
C GLY A 103 -15.16 -1.19 22.78
N GLU A 104 -15.67 -1.90 21.76
CA GLU A 104 -16.38 -3.19 21.94
C GLU A 104 -15.44 -4.40 22.09
N GLY A 105 -14.13 -4.19 22.13
CA GLY A 105 -13.12 -5.23 22.36
C GLY A 105 -12.83 -6.10 21.14
N LYS A 106 -12.74 -5.52 19.94
CA LYS A 106 -12.42 -6.21 18.68
C LYS A 106 -11.18 -7.12 18.79
N THR A 107 -10.14 -6.67 19.48
CA THR A 107 -8.91 -7.46 19.70
C THR A 107 -9.21 -8.81 20.37
N LEU A 108 -10.10 -8.82 21.36
CA LEU A 108 -10.52 -10.05 22.02
C LEU A 108 -11.39 -10.91 21.11
N VAL A 109 -12.27 -10.29 20.29
CA VAL A 109 -13.11 -11.00 19.30
C VAL A 109 -12.28 -11.81 18.32
N CYS A 110 -11.16 -11.25 17.86
CA CYS A 110 -10.24 -11.87 16.92
C CYS A 110 -9.73 -13.24 17.41
N THR A 111 -9.60 -13.44 18.72
CA THR A 111 -9.11 -14.71 19.28
C THR A 111 -9.99 -15.90 18.96
N LEU A 112 -11.31 -15.69 18.81
CA LEU A 112 -12.28 -16.73 18.52
C LEU A 112 -12.06 -17.37 17.13
N PRO A 113 -12.15 -16.61 16.02
CA PRO A 113 -11.92 -17.15 14.69
C PRO A 113 -10.45 -17.52 14.45
N ALA A 114 -9.49 -16.83 15.08
CA ALA A 114 -8.08 -17.17 14.96
C ALA A 114 -7.80 -18.56 15.52
N TYR A 115 -8.29 -18.88 16.72
CA TYR A 115 -8.17 -20.21 17.29
C TYR A 115 -8.82 -21.29 16.42
N LEU A 116 -10.09 -21.08 16.03
CA LEU A 116 -10.86 -22.06 15.26
C LEU A 116 -10.17 -22.41 13.94
N ASN A 117 -9.76 -21.40 13.17
CA ASN A 117 -9.14 -21.65 11.86
C ASN A 117 -7.68 -22.13 11.98
N ALA A 118 -6.98 -21.86 13.08
CA ALA A 118 -5.64 -22.40 13.32
C ALA A 118 -5.64 -23.93 13.55
N LEU A 119 -6.78 -24.51 13.91
CA LEU A 119 -6.92 -25.96 14.09
C LEU A 119 -6.70 -26.74 12.78
N GLU A 120 -6.85 -26.13 11.62
CA GLU A 120 -6.52 -26.74 10.31
C GLU A 120 -5.02 -26.81 10.03
N GLU A 121 -4.16 -26.22 10.86
CA GLU A 121 -2.69 -26.19 10.74
C GLU A 121 -2.17 -25.51 9.46
N LYS A 122 -3.02 -24.77 8.74
CA LYS A 122 -2.66 -24.01 7.54
C LYS A 122 -2.11 -22.61 7.84
N GLY A 123 -2.19 -22.17 9.09
CA GLY A 123 -1.77 -20.84 9.55
C GLY A 123 -2.86 -19.78 9.41
N VAL A 124 -2.91 -18.91 10.41
CA VAL A 124 -3.83 -17.76 10.47
C VAL A 124 -2.99 -16.49 10.63
N LEU A 125 -3.25 -15.49 9.79
CA LEU A 125 -2.60 -14.19 9.84
C LEU A 125 -3.55 -13.16 10.44
N VAL A 126 -3.12 -12.49 11.50
CA VAL A 126 -3.82 -11.33 12.08
C VAL A 126 -3.09 -10.08 11.62
N VAL A 127 -3.72 -9.33 10.71
CA VAL A 127 -3.13 -8.18 10.05
C VAL A 127 -3.53 -6.90 10.74
N THR A 128 -2.56 -6.08 11.12
CA THR A 128 -2.74 -4.79 11.78
C THR A 128 -2.10 -3.65 10.97
N VAL A 129 -2.32 -2.40 11.39
CA VAL A 129 -1.83 -1.21 10.66
C VAL A 129 -0.43 -0.76 11.07
N ASN A 130 0.12 -1.22 12.20
CA ASN A 130 1.46 -0.85 12.65
C ASN A 130 2.09 -1.88 13.60
N ASP A 131 3.40 -1.80 13.76
CA ASP A 131 4.20 -2.72 14.58
C ASP A 131 3.82 -2.70 16.07
N TYR A 132 3.45 -1.53 16.59
CA TYR A 132 3.02 -1.42 17.98
C TYR A 132 1.78 -2.27 18.27
N LEU A 133 0.77 -2.19 17.41
CA LEU A 133 -0.45 -2.98 17.55
C LEU A 133 -0.17 -4.48 17.35
N ALA A 134 0.62 -4.83 16.33
CA ALA A 134 1.00 -6.21 16.08
C ALA A 134 1.67 -6.84 17.33
N LYS A 135 2.63 -6.14 17.90
CA LYS A 135 3.35 -6.59 19.10
C LYS A 135 2.43 -6.66 20.32
N ARG A 136 1.72 -5.58 20.62
CA ARG A 136 0.79 -5.51 21.77
C ARG A 136 -0.25 -6.63 21.74
N ASP A 137 -0.89 -6.82 20.60
CA ASP A 137 -1.99 -7.74 20.46
C ASP A 137 -1.50 -9.20 20.48
N ALA A 138 -0.35 -9.47 19.89
CA ALA A 138 0.29 -10.79 19.99
C ALA A 138 0.71 -11.12 21.43
N GLU A 139 1.35 -10.20 22.15
CA GLU A 139 1.77 -10.42 23.54
C GLU A 139 0.56 -10.56 24.47
N TRP A 140 -0.50 -9.84 24.22
CA TRP A 140 -1.69 -9.86 25.07
C TRP A 140 -2.62 -11.02 24.73
N MET A 141 -3.11 -11.13 23.51
CA MET A 141 -4.04 -12.19 23.09
C MET A 141 -3.35 -13.53 22.90
N GLY A 142 -2.06 -13.51 22.54
CA GLY A 142 -1.25 -14.72 22.42
C GLY A 142 -1.20 -15.58 23.69
N GLN A 143 -1.41 -14.99 24.87
CA GLN A 143 -1.49 -15.75 26.11
C GLN A 143 -2.64 -16.77 26.08
N ILE A 144 -3.78 -16.43 25.46
CA ILE A 144 -4.92 -17.35 25.31
C ILE A 144 -4.54 -18.52 24.40
N HIS A 145 -3.95 -18.20 23.24
CA HIS A 145 -3.56 -19.20 22.25
C HIS A 145 -2.47 -20.14 22.77
N ASN A 146 -1.45 -19.58 23.41
CA ASN A 146 -0.38 -20.36 24.03
C ASN A 146 -0.90 -21.27 25.16
N PHE A 147 -1.84 -20.76 25.97
CA PHE A 147 -2.51 -21.59 27.01
C PHE A 147 -3.23 -22.77 26.40
N LEU A 148 -3.87 -22.60 25.25
CA LEU A 148 -4.57 -23.66 24.54
C LEU A 148 -3.66 -24.54 23.67
N GLY A 149 -2.34 -24.30 23.66
CA GLY A 149 -1.34 -25.11 22.99
C GLY A 149 -1.11 -24.75 21.52
N LEU A 150 -1.49 -23.56 21.07
CA LEU A 150 -1.16 -23.02 19.75
C LEU A 150 0.02 -22.07 19.83
N SER A 151 0.89 -22.13 18.83
CA SER A 151 2.06 -21.25 18.70
C SER A 151 1.64 -19.88 18.13
N VAL A 152 2.28 -18.81 18.65
CA VAL A 152 2.03 -17.43 18.21
C VAL A 152 3.33 -16.78 17.75
N GLY A 153 3.33 -16.28 16.51
CA GLY A 153 4.43 -15.54 15.90
C GLY A 153 4.10 -14.04 15.77
N ILE A 154 5.14 -13.24 15.68
CA ILE A 154 5.03 -11.79 15.42
C ILE A 154 6.02 -11.46 14.31
N VAL A 155 5.59 -10.67 13.32
CA VAL A 155 6.46 -10.14 12.27
C VAL A 155 6.47 -8.63 12.34
N LEU A 156 7.67 -8.06 12.52
CA LEU A 156 7.93 -6.62 12.63
C LEU A 156 8.92 -6.17 11.55
N HIS A 157 9.04 -4.86 11.36
CA HIS A 157 9.84 -4.27 10.30
C HIS A 157 11.32 -4.72 10.31
N ASP A 158 12.00 -4.67 11.44
CA ASP A 158 13.45 -4.90 11.53
C ASP A 158 13.86 -6.38 11.66
N MET A 159 12.96 -7.34 11.44
CA MET A 159 13.24 -8.77 11.60
C MET A 159 13.99 -9.35 10.39
N LYS A 160 14.90 -10.28 10.66
CA LYS A 160 15.63 -11.05 9.64
C LYS A 160 14.75 -12.15 9.04
N ASP A 161 15.11 -12.62 7.85
CA ASP A 161 14.33 -13.63 7.11
C ASP A 161 14.13 -14.93 7.90
N ASP A 162 15.15 -15.39 8.65
CA ASP A 162 15.03 -16.60 9.47
C ASP A 162 14.03 -16.43 10.62
N GLU A 163 14.02 -15.24 11.24
CA GLU A 163 13.08 -14.89 12.30
C GLU A 163 11.65 -14.76 11.74
N ARG A 164 11.51 -14.14 10.55
CA ARG A 164 10.23 -14.03 9.84
C ARG A 164 9.68 -15.40 9.49
N ARG A 165 10.52 -16.28 8.93
CA ARG A 165 10.14 -17.66 8.59
C ARG A 165 9.66 -18.43 9.81
N ALA A 166 10.37 -18.32 10.93
CA ALA A 166 9.96 -18.95 12.18
C ALA A 166 8.61 -18.39 12.69
N ALA A 167 8.38 -17.07 12.57
CA ALA A 167 7.13 -16.45 12.96
C ALA A 167 5.96 -16.87 12.06
N TYR A 168 6.14 -16.90 10.74
CA TYR A 168 5.11 -17.37 9.81
C TYR A 168 4.83 -18.88 9.93
N ALA A 169 5.78 -19.67 10.45
CA ALA A 169 5.57 -21.08 10.70
C ALA A 169 4.67 -21.37 11.93
N CYS A 170 4.39 -20.36 12.78
CA CYS A 170 3.46 -20.50 13.91
C CYS A 170 2.01 -20.72 13.44
N ASP A 171 1.17 -21.24 14.33
CA ASP A 171 -0.26 -21.47 14.06
C ASP A 171 -1.00 -20.15 13.82
N ILE A 172 -0.65 -19.10 14.56
CA ILE A 172 -1.22 -17.75 14.45
C ILE A 172 -0.07 -16.75 14.41
N THR A 173 -0.06 -15.85 13.40
CA THR A 173 0.98 -14.83 13.23
C THR A 173 0.36 -13.44 13.16
N TYR A 174 0.84 -12.54 14.01
CA TYR A 174 0.50 -11.12 13.96
C TYR A 174 1.52 -10.37 13.10
N VAL A 175 1.04 -9.57 12.17
CA VAL A 175 1.89 -8.90 11.18
C VAL A 175 1.24 -7.59 10.72
N THR A 176 2.04 -6.62 10.27
CA THR A 176 1.49 -5.42 9.64
C THR A 176 1.14 -5.68 8.18
N ASN A 177 0.16 -4.95 7.67
CA ASN A 177 -0.27 -5.03 6.27
C ASN A 177 0.87 -4.78 5.28
N ASN A 178 1.75 -3.81 5.59
CA ASN A 178 2.89 -3.46 4.74
C ASN A 178 3.93 -4.58 4.72
N GLU A 179 4.37 -5.06 5.89
CA GLU A 179 5.38 -6.12 5.97
C GLU A 179 4.92 -7.41 5.31
N LEU A 180 3.65 -7.78 5.53
CA LEU A 180 3.08 -8.98 4.89
C LEU A 180 3.09 -8.87 3.36
N GLY A 181 2.72 -7.71 2.82
CA GLY A 181 2.73 -7.50 1.38
C GLY A 181 4.16 -7.40 0.82
N PHE A 182 5.10 -6.81 1.54
CA PHE A 182 6.51 -6.80 1.14
C PHE A 182 7.16 -8.18 1.24
N ASP A 183 6.82 -8.99 2.24
CA ASP A 183 7.29 -10.36 2.34
C ASP A 183 6.78 -11.21 1.16
N TYR A 184 5.53 -11.01 0.73
CA TYR A 184 5.02 -11.62 -0.49
C TYR A 184 5.83 -11.22 -1.74
N LEU A 185 6.16 -9.94 -1.89
CA LEU A 185 6.97 -9.49 -3.01
C LEU A 185 8.41 -10.01 -2.91
N ARG A 186 9.03 -10.03 -1.72
CA ARG A 186 10.38 -10.57 -1.48
C ARG A 186 10.44 -12.07 -1.80
N ASP A 187 9.45 -12.83 -1.39
CA ASP A 187 9.36 -14.27 -1.72
C ASP A 187 9.31 -14.52 -3.21
N ASN A 188 8.62 -13.65 -3.97
CA ASN A 188 8.58 -13.75 -5.43
C ASN A 188 9.86 -13.23 -6.12
N MET A 189 10.83 -12.71 -5.38
CA MET A 189 12.17 -12.34 -5.84
C MET A 189 13.27 -13.27 -5.28
N ALA A 190 12.91 -14.24 -4.44
CA ALA A 190 13.85 -15.20 -3.85
C ALA A 190 14.47 -16.10 -4.92
N ILE A 191 15.76 -16.37 -4.84
CA ILE A 191 16.49 -17.21 -5.80
C ILE A 191 16.68 -18.65 -5.31
N TYR A 192 16.43 -18.90 -4.02
CA TYR A 192 16.45 -20.22 -3.41
C TYR A 192 15.18 -20.46 -2.61
N LYS A 193 14.70 -21.71 -2.59
CA LYS A 193 13.48 -22.10 -1.85
C LYS A 193 13.58 -21.81 -0.35
N GLU A 194 14.78 -21.95 0.21
CA GLU A 194 15.06 -21.71 1.62
C GLU A 194 14.95 -20.24 2.03
N GLN A 195 14.94 -19.32 1.04
CA GLN A 195 14.76 -17.88 1.29
C GLN A 195 13.29 -17.51 1.47
N LEU A 196 12.37 -18.35 1.04
CA LEU A 196 10.93 -18.11 1.21
C LEU A 196 10.55 -18.04 2.68
N VAL A 197 9.80 -17.03 3.05
CA VAL A 197 9.36 -16.82 4.44
C VAL A 197 7.89 -17.13 4.65
N LEU A 198 7.04 -16.89 3.64
CA LEU A 198 5.60 -17.11 3.72
C LEU A 198 5.23 -18.57 3.50
N ARG A 199 4.13 -18.96 4.14
CA ARG A 199 3.35 -20.15 3.79
C ARG A 199 2.24 -19.77 2.80
N ASP A 200 1.42 -20.76 2.40
CA ASP A 200 0.25 -20.50 1.59
C ASP A 200 -0.71 -19.51 2.29
N LEU A 201 -1.29 -18.61 1.52
CA LEU A 201 -2.16 -17.53 2.01
C LEU A 201 -3.57 -18.07 2.27
N HIS A 202 -3.75 -18.78 3.41
CA HIS A 202 -5.00 -19.45 3.72
C HIS A 202 -6.05 -18.52 4.32
N TYR A 203 -5.85 -18.03 5.55
CA TYR A 203 -6.83 -17.19 6.24
C TYR A 203 -6.19 -15.95 6.87
N CYS A 204 -6.76 -14.79 6.59
CA CYS A 204 -6.36 -13.55 7.27
C CYS A 204 -7.55 -12.85 7.94
N ILE A 205 -7.29 -12.28 9.11
CA ILE A 205 -8.19 -11.39 9.84
C ILE A 205 -7.56 -10.01 9.83
N ILE A 206 -8.23 -9.04 9.20
CA ILE A 206 -7.71 -7.69 9.04
C ILE A 206 -8.34 -6.80 10.11
N ASP A 207 -7.53 -6.35 11.08
CA ASP A 207 -7.97 -5.33 12.04
C ASP A 207 -7.92 -3.95 11.41
N GLU A 208 -8.89 -3.10 11.76
CA GLU A 208 -9.09 -1.79 11.14
C GLU A 208 -9.13 -1.92 9.59
N VAL A 209 -9.95 -2.84 9.10
CA VAL A 209 -10.05 -3.24 7.69
C VAL A 209 -10.29 -2.06 6.74
N ASP A 210 -10.97 -1.04 7.18
CA ASP A 210 -11.23 0.18 6.44
C ASP A 210 -9.96 1.03 6.24
N SER A 211 -9.01 1.00 7.20
CA SER A 211 -7.69 1.61 7.00
C SER A 211 -6.89 0.88 5.95
N VAL A 212 -6.78 -0.43 6.12
CA VAL A 212 -5.93 -1.27 5.28
C VAL A 212 -6.45 -1.32 3.84
N LEU A 213 -7.76 -1.59 3.66
CA LEU A 213 -8.34 -1.88 2.35
C LEU A 213 -8.92 -0.65 1.63
N ILE A 214 -9.10 0.48 2.32
CA ILE A 214 -9.63 1.71 1.71
C ILE A 214 -8.60 2.83 1.73
N ASP A 215 -8.07 3.23 2.92
CA ASP A 215 -7.18 4.38 3.02
C ASP A 215 -5.81 4.11 2.43
N GLU A 216 -5.17 3.01 2.83
CA GLU A 216 -3.84 2.65 2.36
C GLU A 216 -3.83 2.02 0.97
N ALA A 217 -4.97 1.53 0.50
CA ALA A 217 -5.13 0.91 -0.81
C ALA A 217 -5.16 1.91 -1.99
N ARG A 218 -4.85 3.18 -1.76
CA ARG A 218 -4.69 4.21 -2.81
C ARG A 218 -3.38 4.09 -3.56
N THR A 219 -2.37 3.48 -2.96
CA THR A 219 -1.04 3.29 -3.55
C THR A 219 -0.64 1.82 -3.47
N PRO A 220 -0.04 1.26 -4.54
CA PRO A 220 0.47 -0.11 -4.49
C PRO A 220 1.68 -0.23 -3.57
N LEU A 221 2.03 -1.45 -3.20
CA LEU A 221 3.31 -1.79 -2.60
C LEU A 221 4.35 -1.90 -3.71
N ILE A 222 5.50 -1.27 -3.54
CA ILE A 222 6.58 -1.21 -4.53
C ILE A 222 7.91 -1.52 -3.87
N ILE A 223 8.63 -2.48 -4.42
CA ILE A 223 10.05 -2.71 -4.11
C ILE A 223 10.88 -2.09 -5.24
N SER A 224 11.83 -1.23 -4.88
CA SER A 224 12.68 -0.51 -5.81
C SER A 224 14.14 -0.98 -5.74
N GLY A 225 14.82 -0.93 -6.87
CA GLY A 225 16.25 -1.18 -6.99
C GLY A 225 16.94 -0.12 -7.86
N GLN A 226 18.24 -0.24 -8.02
CA GLN A 226 18.99 0.70 -8.88
C GLN A 226 18.74 0.38 -10.35
N SER A 227 18.38 1.39 -11.14
CA SER A 227 18.31 1.29 -12.60
C SER A 227 19.71 1.27 -13.21
N GLY A 228 19.85 0.50 -14.29
CA GLY A 228 21.05 0.53 -15.14
C GLY A 228 21.07 1.68 -16.16
N LYS A 229 19.98 2.48 -16.25
CA LYS A 229 19.82 3.54 -17.26
C LYS A 229 20.81 4.69 -17.05
N SER A 230 21.12 5.37 -18.15
CA SER A 230 22.07 6.49 -18.17
C SER A 230 21.44 7.74 -17.55
N THR A 231 22.16 8.39 -16.64
CA THR A 231 21.75 9.69 -16.07
C THR A 231 21.92 10.87 -17.03
N LYS A 232 22.60 10.66 -18.18
CA LYS A 232 22.89 11.73 -19.17
C LYS A 232 21.65 12.31 -19.82
N LEU A 233 20.58 11.52 -19.98
CA LEU A 233 19.34 11.99 -20.60
C LEU A 233 18.68 13.09 -19.77
N TYR A 234 18.71 12.98 -18.44
CA TYR A 234 18.19 14.03 -17.54
C TYR A 234 18.93 15.36 -17.71
N GLU A 235 20.26 15.32 -17.85
CA GLU A 235 21.08 16.52 -18.08
C GLU A 235 20.76 17.15 -19.44
N LEU A 236 20.57 16.34 -20.49
CA LEU A 236 20.19 16.83 -21.83
C LEU A 236 18.79 17.45 -21.82
N CYS A 237 17.82 16.82 -21.14
CA CYS A 237 16.46 17.34 -21.01
C CYS A 237 16.42 18.62 -20.17
N ASP A 238 17.28 18.78 -19.16
CA ASP A 238 17.45 20.03 -18.42
C ASP A 238 17.91 21.17 -19.33
N VAL A 239 18.92 20.91 -20.17
CA VAL A 239 19.40 21.90 -21.14
C VAL A 239 18.30 22.32 -22.11
N LEU A 240 17.53 21.38 -22.62
CA LEU A 240 16.39 21.65 -23.49
C LEU A 240 15.29 22.44 -22.75
N ALA A 241 14.88 22.04 -21.55
CA ALA A 241 13.84 22.71 -20.78
C ALA A 241 14.13 24.19 -20.51
N ARG A 242 15.42 24.57 -20.42
CA ARG A 242 15.86 25.99 -20.28
C ARG A 242 15.74 26.79 -21.58
N GLN A 243 15.70 26.11 -22.73
CA GLN A 243 15.58 26.77 -24.04
C GLN A 243 14.14 26.95 -24.47
N LEU A 244 13.21 26.17 -23.91
CA LEU A 244 11.80 26.23 -24.22
C LEU A 244 11.13 27.43 -23.54
N VAL A 245 10.17 28.04 -24.23
CA VAL A 245 9.46 29.25 -23.79
C VAL A 245 8.08 28.87 -23.27
N LYS A 246 7.77 29.28 -22.03
CA LYS A 246 6.44 29.06 -21.42
C LYS A 246 5.38 29.89 -22.14
N GLY A 247 4.30 29.24 -22.56
CA GLY A 247 3.10 29.86 -23.12
C GLY A 247 2.05 30.21 -22.05
N THR A 248 0.96 30.78 -22.47
CA THR A 248 -0.12 31.29 -21.62
C THR A 248 -1.19 30.22 -21.41
N TYR A 249 -1.56 29.94 -20.17
CA TYR A 249 -2.66 29.02 -19.85
C TYR A 249 -4.00 29.73 -19.90
N HIS A 250 -4.90 29.35 -20.80
CA HIS A 250 -6.22 30.00 -21.01
C HIS A 250 -7.37 29.35 -20.23
N GLY A 251 -7.09 28.37 -19.35
CA GLY A 251 -8.09 27.63 -18.59
C GLY A 251 -8.77 26.50 -19.36
N GLU A 252 -9.66 25.76 -18.69
CA GLU A 252 -10.45 24.70 -19.34
C GLU A 252 -11.47 25.31 -20.30
N ARG A 253 -11.58 24.72 -21.50
CA ARG A 253 -12.59 25.12 -22.49
C ARG A 253 -14.01 24.97 -21.92
N THR A 254 -14.78 26.02 -21.95
CA THR A 254 -16.20 25.95 -21.59
C THR A 254 -16.97 25.11 -22.65
N LYS A 255 -18.05 24.43 -22.22
CA LYS A 255 -18.89 23.64 -23.15
C LYS A 255 -19.35 24.45 -24.37
N MET A 256 -19.45 25.77 -24.24
CA MET A 256 -19.86 26.66 -25.32
C MET A 256 -18.73 26.91 -26.32
N GLN A 257 -17.49 27.04 -25.87
CA GLN A 257 -16.30 27.17 -26.72
C GLN A 257 -16.00 25.88 -27.48
N VAL A 258 -16.21 24.73 -26.85
CA VAL A 258 -16.10 23.41 -27.51
C VAL A 258 -17.18 23.26 -28.61
N MET A 259 -18.41 23.70 -28.36
CA MET A 259 -19.48 23.67 -29.36
C MET A 259 -19.26 24.65 -30.50
N MET A 260 -18.55 25.76 -30.29
CA MET A 260 -18.28 26.78 -31.32
C MET A 260 -17.00 26.47 -32.11
N GLN A 261 -16.26 25.40 -31.80
CA GLN A 261 -14.99 25.06 -32.45
C GLN A 261 -13.99 26.22 -32.47
N GLU A 262 -13.99 27.06 -31.43
CA GLU A 262 -13.00 28.13 -31.32
C GLU A 262 -11.60 27.50 -31.14
N GLU A 263 -10.75 27.67 -32.13
CA GLU A 263 -9.33 27.33 -32.03
C GLU A 263 -8.67 28.43 -31.19
N ILE A 264 -8.13 28.04 -30.01
CA ILE A 264 -7.27 28.94 -29.26
C ILE A 264 -5.86 28.73 -29.80
N GLU A 265 -5.27 29.76 -30.39
CA GLU A 265 -3.86 29.76 -30.76
C GLU A 265 -3.05 29.62 -29.48
N GLU A 266 -2.38 28.47 -29.34
CA GLU A 266 -1.48 28.20 -28.24
C GLU A 266 -0.16 28.97 -28.50
N ASP A 267 0.19 29.91 -27.62
CA ASP A 267 1.44 30.63 -27.67
C ASP A 267 2.53 29.90 -26.87
N GLY A 268 3.80 30.03 -27.28
CA GLY A 268 4.94 29.38 -26.61
C GLY A 268 5.12 27.89 -26.93
N ASP A 269 6.09 27.27 -26.30
CA ASP A 269 6.52 25.89 -26.54
C ASP A 269 5.82 24.87 -25.62
N PHE A 270 5.35 25.34 -24.47
CA PHE A 270 4.63 24.50 -23.50
C PHE A 270 3.71 25.34 -22.61
N ILE A 271 2.68 24.71 -22.09
CA ILE A 271 1.68 25.30 -21.19
C ILE A 271 1.73 24.59 -19.84
N VAL A 272 1.69 25.39 -18.75
CA VAL A 272 1.69 24.90 -17.37
C VAL A 272 0.34 25.09 -16.74
N ASN A 273 -0.30 24.02 -16.31
CA ASN A 273 -1.48 24.06 -15.46
C ASN A 273 -1.05 23.83 -14.00
N GLU A 274 -0.94 24.92 -13.24
CA GLU A 274 -0.50 24.87 -11.85
C GLU A 274 -1.53 24.21 -10.92
N LYS A 275 -2.81 24.26 -11.28
CA LYS A 275 -3.91 23.66 -10.48
C LYS A 275 -3.85 22.14 -10.51
N ASP A 276 -3.61 21.58 -11.69
CA ASP A 276 -3.57 20.13 -11.88
C ASP A 276 -2.14 19.56 -11.86
N LYS A 277 -1.14 20.45 -11.66
CA LYS A 277 0.30 20.13 -11.65
C LYS A 277 0.77 19.40 -12.93
N VAL A 278 0.25 19.82 -14.10
CA VAL A 278 0.55 19.23 -15.41
C VAL A 278 1.25 20.24 -16.31
N VAL A 279 2.19 19.73 -17.13
CA VAL A 279 2.84 20.50 -18.20
C VAL A 279 2.60 19.79 -19.53
N ASN A 280 2.10 20.52 -20.52
CA ASN A 280 1.86 20.02 -21.86
C ASN A 280 2.69 20.80 -22.89
N LEU A 281 3.35 20.08 -23.78
CA LEU A 281 4.02 20.69 -24.94
C LEU A 281 3.00 21.13 -25.97
N THR A 282 3.25 22.27 -26.60
CA THR A 282 2.54 22.72 -27.78
C THR A 282 3.14 22.10 -29.06
N GLU A 283 2.48 22.26 -30.19
CA GLU A 283 2.98 21.80 -31.48
C GLU A 283 4.38 22.39 -31.80
N GLN A 284 4.61 23.66 -31.47
CA GLN A 284 5.90 24.31 -31.61
C GLN A 284 6.97 23.71 -30.69
N GLY A 285 6.57 23.36 -29.45
CA GLY A 285 7.45 22.71 -28.49
C GLY A 285 7.85 21.31 -28.94
N ILE A 286 6.91 20.54 -29.45
CA ILE A 286 7.18 19.21 -30.03
C ILE A 286 8.22 19.28 -31.13
N HIS A 287 8.05 20.18 -32.09
CA HIS A 287 9.04 20.36 -33.17
C HIS A 287 10.44 20.73 -32.68
N LYS A 288 10.54 21.54 -31.62
CA LYS A 288 11.85 21.87 -31.04
C LYS A 288 12.48 20.67 -30.35
N VAL A 289 11.69 19.82 -29.70
CA VAL A 289 12.16 18.56 -29.07
C VAL A 289 12.67 17.62 -30.16
N GLU A 290 11.91 17.43 -31.24
CA GLU A 290 12.29 16.60 -32.38
C GLU A 290 13.61 17.06 -33.01
N GLN A 291 13.78 18.37 -33.21
CA GLN A 291 15.02 18.94 -33.73
C GLN A 291 16.20 18.76 -32.79
N PHE A 292 15.98 18.90 -31.48
CA PHE A 292 17.06 18.78 -30.46
C PHE A 292 17.57 17.35 -30.31
N PHE A 293 16.67 16.37 -30.32
CA PHE A 293 17.03 14.95 -30.18
C PHE A 293 17.25 14.25 -31.53
N HIS A 294 17.06 14.94 -32.67
CA HIS A 294 17.14 14.37 -34.03
C HIS A 294 16.23 13.15 -34.24
N ILE A 295 15.00 13.25 -33.79
CA ILE A 295 13.94 12.23 -33.94
C ILE A 295 12.90 12.68 -34.95
N ASP A 296 12.34 11.74 -35.71
CA ASP A 296 11.38 12.04 -36.78
C ASP A 296 9.97 12.29 -36.26
N ASN A 297 9.57 11.60 -35.17
CA ASN A 297 8.25 11.73 -34.55
C ASN A 297 8.32 11.58 -33.04
N TYR A 298 8.00 12.65 -32.33
CA TYR A 298 7.98 12.67 -30.87
C TYR A 298 6.98 11.68 -30.27
N ALA A 299 5.85 11.42 -30.97
CA ALA A 299 4.76 10.58 -30.45
C ALA A 299 4.99 9.07 -30.63
N ASP A 300 6.08 8.64 -31.25
CA ASP A 300 6.39 7.23 -31.44
C ASP A 300 6.74 6.51 -30.12
N ILE A 301 6.40 5.22 -30.05
CA ILE A 301 6.64 4.36 -28.89
C ILE A 301 8.15 4.28 -28.57
N GLU A 302 9.01 4.27 -29.58
CA GLU A 302 10.47 4.27 -29.42
C GLU A 302 11.00 5.51 -28.67
N ASN A 303 10.26 6.62 -28.70
CA ASN A 303 10.63 7.90 -28.10
C ASN A 303 9.96 8.16 -26.73
N LEU A 304 9.26 7.18 -26.14
CA LEU A 304 8.57 7.33 -24.85
C LEU A 304 9.51 7.79 -23.72
N GLU A 305 10.75 7.32 -23.71
CA GLU A 305 11.74 7.72 -22.69
C GLU A 305 12.09 9.20 -22.81
N ILE A 306 12.24 9.72 -24.04
CA ILE A 306 12.49 11.14 -24.31
C ILE A 306 11.27 11.98 -23.91
N GLN A 307 10.05 11.55 -24.29
CA GLN A 307 8.81 12.23 -23.93
C GLN A 307 8.68 12.37 -22.41
N HIS A 308 8.91 11.28 -21.69
CA HIS A 308 8.84 11.23 -20.25
C HIS A 308 9.85 12.19 -19.61
N ASN A 309 11.12 12.10 -19.99
CA ASN A 309 12.20 12.92 -19.41
C ASN A 309 12.06 14.40 -19.72
N VAL A 310 11.60 14.79 -20.92
CA VAL A 310 11.30 16.19 -21.26
C VAL A 310 10.17 16.74 -20.40
N THR A 311 9.11 15.96 -20.23
CA THR A 311 7.99 16.35 -19.35
C THR A 311 8.44 16.51 -17.89
N LEU A 312 9.28 15.60 -17.39
CA LEU A 312 9.85 15.68 -16.04
C LEU A 312 10.75 16.91 -15.86
N ALA A 313 11.60 17.20 -16.84
CA ALA A 313 12.45 18.39 -16.81
C ALA A 313 11.63 19.68 -16.73
N LEU A 314 10.58 19.79 -17.55
CA LEU A 314 9.65 20.93 -17.49
C LEU A 314 8.90 21.00 -16.16
N ARG A 315 8.41 19.87 -15.62
CA ARG A 315 7.79 19.83 -14.29
C ARG A 315 8.75 20.24 -13.19
N ALA A 316 10.00 19.78 -13.23
CA ALA A 316 11.03 20.16 -12.29
C ALA A 316 11.30 21.67 -12.29
N HIS A 317 11.32 22.30 -13.48
CA HIS A 317 11.57 23.75 -13.61
C HIS A 317 10.39 24.62 -13.19
N TYR A 318 9.16 24.22 -13.52
CA TYR A 318 7.99 25.10 -13.45
C TYR A 318 6.97 24.74 -12.39
N LEU A 319 7.05 23.55 -11.80
CA LEU A 319 6.11 23.07 -10.76
C LEU A 319 6.79 22.65 -9.45
N MET A 320 8.14 22.57 -9.42
CA MET A 320 8.91 22.22 -8.23
C MET A 320 9.84 23.37 -7.83
N PHE A 321 9.64 23.91 -6.63
CA PHE A 321 10.34 25.11 -6.17
C PHE A 321 11.26 24.77 -4.99
N ARG A 322 12.50 25.27 -5.09
CA ARG A 322 13.48 25.20 -3.99
C ARG A 322 12.94 25.94 -2.75
N ASP A 323 13.27 25.44 -1.58
CA ASP A 323 12.86 25.93 -0.27
C ASP A 323 11.34 25.84 0.02
N LYS A 324 10.57 25.27 -0.91
CA LYS A 324 9.16 24.93 -0.76
C LYS A 324 8.90 23.43 -0.87
N ASP A 325 9.26 22.86 -2.02
CA ASP A 325 9.02 21.45 -2.32
C ASP A 325 10.25 20.59 -1.98
N TYR A 326 11.45 21.17 -2.05
CA TYR A 326 12.71 20.51 -1.71
C TYR A 326 13.76 21.52 -1.24
N VAL A 327 14.81 21.02 -0.57
CA VAL A 327 16.01 21.77 -0.18
C VAL A 327 17.26 21.04 -0.67
N ILE A 328 18.36 21.78 -0.82
CA ILE A 328 19.67 21.19 -1.14
C ILE A 328 20.52 21.21 0.12
N LYS A 329 21.03 20.05 0.51
CA LYS A 329 21.95 19.91 1.63
C LYS A 329 22.98 18.82 1.31
N ASP A 330 24.24 19.10 1.57
CA ASP A 330 25.36 18.16 1.36
C ASP A 330 25.44 17.59 -0.08
N ASP A 331 25.14 18.44 -1.07
CA ASP A 331 25.07 18.11 -2.51
C ASP A 331 23.98 17.07 -2.86
N GLU A 332 22.92 17.01 -2.03
CA GLU A 332 21.75 16.16 -2.25
C GLU A 332 20.47 16.96 -2.20
N VAL A 333 19.51 16.57 -3.06
CA VAL A 333 18.13 17.07 -3.00
C VAL A 333 17.38 16.31 -1.92
N LEU A 334 16.78 17.04 -0.99
CA LEU A 334 15.95 16.48 0.09
C LEU A 334 14.52 17.01 -0.04
N ILE A 335 13.56 16.13 -0.01
CA ILE A 335 12.13 16.48 -0.10
C ILE A 335 11.70 17.25 1.15
N VAL A 336 10.89 18.28 0.94
CA VAL A 336 10.16 18.97 2.00
C VAL A 336 8.70 18.54 1.93
N ASP A 337 8.16 18.05 3.01
CA ASP A 337 6.74 17.65 3.09
C ASP A 337 5.84 18.89 2.96
N GLU A 338 4.94 18.86 1.99
CA GLU A 338 4.04 19.97 1.67
C GLU A 338 3.13 20.35 2.86
N PHE A 339 2.80 19.39 3.75
CA PHE A 339 1.91 19.58 4.87
C PHE A 339 2.61 19.97 6.17
N THR A 340 3.83 19.49 6.37
CA THR A 340 4.57 19.70 7.62
C THR A 340 5.75 20.66 7.50
N GLY A 341 6.17 21.00 6.28
CA GLY A 341 7.35 21.81 6.01
C GLY A 341 8.66 21.15 6.44
N ARG A 342 8.65 19.84 6.68
CA ARG A 342 9.82 19.09 7.18
C ARG A 342 10.60 18.46 6.07
N ILE A 343 11.92 18.43 6.28
CA ILE A 343 12.81 17.67 5.43
C ILE A 343 12.57 16.18 5.70
N MET A 344 12.36 15.42 4.65
CA MET A 344 12.19 13.97 4.66
C MET A 344 13.48 13.27 4.19
N PRO A 345 14.41 12.92 5.09
CA PRO A 345 15.63 12.22 4.70
C PRO A 345 15.31 10.83 4.17
N GLY A 346 16.00 10.43 3.10
CA GLY A 346 15.82 9.08 2.51
C GLY A 346 14.66 8.93 1.55
N ARG A 347 13.69 9.86 1.52
CA ARG A 347 12.63 9.85 0.52
C ARG A 347 13.06 10.52 -0.78
N ARG A 348 12.57 10.01 -1.89
CA ARG A 348 12.81 10.55 -3.24
C ARG A 348 11.47 10.68 -3.98
N TYR A 349 11.37 11.66 -4.88
CA TYR A 349 10.25 11.71 -5.82
C TYR A 349 10.34 10.52 -6.77
N SER A 350 9.19 9.93 -7.08
CA SER A 350 9.07 8.80 -8.02
C SER A 350 9.28 9.22 -9.48
N ASP A 351 9.33 8.23 -10.32
CA ASP A 351 9.23 8.34 -11.79
C ASP A 351 10.27 9.27 -12.43
N GLY A 352 11.49 9.35 -11.89
CA GLY A 352 12.56 10.19 -12.43
C GLY A 352 12.47 11.69 -12.07
N LEU A 353 11.40 12.14 -11.42
CA LEU A 353 11.24 13.55 -11.05
C LEU A 353 12.38 14.04 -10.11
N HIS A 354 12.84 13.17 -9.20
CA HIS A 354 13.95 13.51 -8.30
C HIS A 354 15.24 13.76 -9.09
N GLN A 355 15.52 12.92 -10.06
CA GLN A 355 16.68 13.06 -10.97
C GLN A 355 16.58 14.31 -11.84
N ALA A 356 15.39 14.63 -12.32
CA ALA A 356 15.15 15.87 -13.06
C ALA A 356 15.39 17.12 -12.18
N ILE A 357 15.06 17.06 -10.89
CA ILE A 357 15.37 18.13 -9.93
C ILE A 357 16.88 18.15 -9.63
N GLU A 358 17.53 17.00 -9.46
CA GLU A 358 18.98 16.90 -9.30
C GLU A 358 19.72 17.51 -10.51
N ALA A 359 19.26 17.25 -11.75
CA ALA A 359 19.80 17.86 -12.96
C ALA A 359 19.56 19.37 -13.01
N LYS A 360 18.35 19.84 -12.69
CA LYS A 360 18.00 21.26 -12.62
C LYS A 360 18.90 22.04 -11.67
N GLU A 361 19.20 21.48 -10.51
CA GLU A 361 20.00 22.11 -9.46
C GLU A 361 21.51 21.86 -9.61
N HIS A 362 21.91 21.12 -10.66
CA HIS A 362 23.30 20.78 -10.94
C HIS A 362 24.02 20.05 -9.81
N VAL A 363 23.28 19.29 -9.01
CA VAL A 363 23.84 18.33 -8.07
C VAL A 363 24.06 17.00 -8.80
N LYS A 364 24.85 16.10 -8.19
CA LYS A 364 25.11 14.80 -8.82
C LYS A 364 23.83 14.02 -9.01
N VAL A 365 23.42 13.81 -10.28
CA VAL A 365 22.26 12.98 -10.61
C VAL A 365 22.54 11.53 -10.20
N LYS A 366 21.78 11.03 -9.22
CA LYS A 366 21.85 9.65 -8.78
C LYS A 366 21.06 8.78 -9.75
N ARG A 367 21.44 7.49 -9.85
CA ARG A 367 20.72 6.54 -10.69
C ARG A 367 19.25 6.48 -10.29
N GLU A 368 18.40 6.32 -11.28
CA GLU A 368 16.98 6.15 -11.11
C GLU A 368 16.66 4.89 -10.29
N SER A 369 15.62 4.95 -9.50
CA SER A 369 15.07 3.77 -8.85
C SER A 369 14.15 3.07 -9.83
N LYS A 370 14.45 1.82 -10.18
CA LYS A 370 13.61 0.99 -11.02
C LYS A 370 12.67 0.17 -10.13
N THR A 371 11.41 0.04 -10.53
CA THR A 371 10.46 -0.86 -9.88
C THR A 371 10.88 -2.31 -10.14
N LEU A 372 11.20 -3.05 -9.08
CA LEU A 372 11.58 -4.46 -9.18
C LEU A 372 10.36 -5.38 -9.02
N ALA A 373 9.46 -5.02 -8.11
CA ALA A 373 8.22 -5.74 -7.87
C ALA A 373 7.15 -4.79 -7.36
N THR A 374 5.91 -5.03 -7.74
CA THR A 374 4.76 -4.23 -7.31
C THR A 374 3.52 -5.10 -7.16
N ILE A 375 2.64 -4.75 -6.22
CA ILE A 375 1.29 -5.31 -6.09
C ILE A 375 0.37 -4.32 -5.39
N THR A 376 -0.88 -4.22 -5.82
CA THR A 376 -1.89 -3.46 -5.09
C THR A 376 -2.39 -4.25 -3.87
N PHE A 377 -2.82 -3.54 -2.81
CA PHE A 377 -3.44 -4.19 -1.65
C PHE A 377 -4.67 -5.00 -2.04
N GLN A 378 -5.44 -4.50 -3.00
CA GLN A 378 -6.62 -5.17 -3.54
C GLN A 378 -6.27 -6.56 -4.07
N ASN A 379 -5.30 -6.63 -4.98
CA ASN A 379 -4.88 -7.90 -5.58
C ASN A 379 -4.17 -8.79 -4.56
N PHE A 380 -3.38 -8.22 -3.65
CA PHE A 380 -2.70 -9.00 -2.62
C PHE A 380 -3.68 -9.70 -1.68
N PHE A 381 -4.62 -8.96 -1.06
CA PHE A 381 -5.57 -9.56 -0.12
C PHE A 381 -6.60 -10.47 -0.80
N ASN A 382 -6.83 -10.31 -2.12
CA ASN A 382 -7.65 -11.23 -2.88
C ASN A 382 -7.00 -12.60 -3.14
N LYS A 383 -5.71 -12.77 -2.86
CA LYS A 383 -5.01 -14.07 -2.95
C LYS A 383 -5.27 -15.01 -1.77
N PHE A 384 -5.82 -14.50 -0.68
CA PHE A 384 -6.19 -15.36 0.45
C PHE A 384 -7.41 -16.22 0.11
N ASP A 385 -7.37 -17.50 0.46
CA ASP A 385 -8.52 -18.42 0.32
C ASP A 385 -9.72 -17.89 1.11
N LYS A 386 -9.45 -17.35 2.30
CA LYS A 386 -10.44 -16.78 3.19
C LYS A 386 -9.89 -15.49 3.83
N LYS A 387 -10.69 -14.44 3.82
CA LYS A 387 -10.34 -13.17 4.45
C LYS A 387 -11.52 -12.64 5.23
N ALA A 388 -11.25 -12.03 6.37
CA ALA A 388 -12.23 -11.38 7.23
C ALA A 388 -11.71 -10.03 7.70
N GLY A 389 -12.61 -9.15 8.10
CA GLY A 389 -12.22 -7.83 8.56
C GLY A 389 -13.05 -7.34 9.74
N MET A 390 -12.47 -6.49 10.56
CA MET A 390 -13.19 -5.84 11.65
C MET A 390 -12.81 -4.35 11.72
N THR A 391 -13.81 -3.52 11.97
CA THR A 391 -13.67 -2.07 12.19
C THR A 391 -14.91 -1.51 12.86
N GLY A 392 -14.87 -0.26 13.29
CA GLY A 392 -16.05 0.47 13.80
C GLY A 392 -16.86 1.22 12.76
N THR A 393 -16.44 1.21 11.49
CA THR A 393 -16.90 2.17 10.46
C THR A 393 -16.85 1.62 9.03
N ALA A 394 -17.30 0.41 8.78
CA ALA A 394 -17.26 -0.21 7.44
C ALA A 394 -18.50 0.06 6.57
N LEU A 395 -19.67 0.25 7.18
CA LEU A 395 -20.95 0.29 6.48
C LEU A 395 -21.05 1.41 5.43
N THR A 396 -20.33 2.50 5.63
CA THR A 396 -20.28 3.61 4.67
C THR A 396 -19.66 3.20 3.34
N GLU A 397 -18.75 2.24 3.36
CA GLU A 397 -17.96 1.73 2.22
C GLU A 397 -18.37 0.30 1.81
N GLU A 398 -19.53 -0.19 2.26
CA GLU A 398 -20.02 -1.56 1.98
C GLU A 398 -20.00 -1.91 0.48
N LYS A 399 -20.32 -0.94 -0.39
CA LYS A 399 -20.31 -1.16 -1.86
C LYS A 399 -18.92 -1.50 -2.36
N GLU A 400 -17.91 -0.84 -1.84
CA GLU A 400 -16.50 -1.07 -2.20
C GLU A 400 -16.02 -2.41 -1.67
N PHE A 401 -16.29 -2.73 -0.41
CA PHE A 401 -15.94 -4.03 0.17
C PHE A 401 -16.55 -5.19 -0.60
N ARG A 402 -17.81 -5.07 -1.03
CA ARG A 402 -18.44 -6.09 -1.87
C ARG A 402 -17.89 -6.14 -3.29
N GLY A 403 -17.70 -4.98 -3.93
CA GLY A 403 -17.31 -4.92 -5.34
C GLY A 403 -15.86 -5.33 -5.60
N ILE A 404 -14.94 -4.95 -4.72
CA ILE A 404 -13.51 -5.20 -4.88
C ILE A 404 -13.06 -6.46 -4.15
N TYR A 405 -13.51 -6.65 -2.90
CA TYR A 405 -12.99 -7.69 -2.01
C TYR A 405 -13.93 -8.87 -1.82
N ASN A 406 -15.13 -8.81 -2.39
CA ASN A 406 -16.20 -9.80 -2.20
C ASN A 406 -16.52 -10.06 -0.71
N MET A 407 -16.47 -9.00 0.11
CA MET A 407 -16.78 -9.06 1.53
C MET A 407 -18.00 -8.19 1.83
N ASP A 408 -18.99 -8.72 2.51
CA ASP A 408 -20.13 -7.94 2.99
C ASP A 408 -19.92 -7.46 4.44
N VAL A 409 -20.66 -6.44 4.83
CA VAL A 409 -20.57 -5.82 6.15
C VAL A 409 -21.79 -6.21 6.99
N VAL A 410 -21.54 -6.70 8.20
CA VAL A 410 -22.59 -6.99 9.17
C VAL A 410 -22.38 -6.11 10.40
N GLU A 411 -23.37 -5.25 10.67
CA GLU A 411 -23.36 -4.40 11.86
C GLU A 411 -23.72 -5.22 13.11
N VAL A 412 -22.78 -5.30 14.05
CA VAL A 412 -22.96 -5.98 15.33
C VAL A 412 -23.52 -5.00 16.37
N PRO A 413 -24.55 -5.36 17.11
CA PRO A 413 -25.08 -4.50 18.16
C PRO A 413 -24.05 -4.28 19.27
N THR A 414 -24.11 -3.12 19.94
CA THR A 414 -23.25 -2.82 21.09
C THR A 414 -23.67 -3.62 22.32
N ASN A 415 -22.70 -3.98 23.16
CA ASN A 415 -22.94 -4.69 24.42
C ASN A 415 -23.83 -3.88 25.38
N ARG A 416 -23.61 -2.57 25.43
CA ARG A 416 -24.45 -1.61 26.18
C ARG A 416 -24.92 -0.50 25.26
N PRO A 417 -26.11 0.09 25.48
CA PRO A 417 -26.57 1.22 24.69
C PRO A 417 -25.57 2.37 24.71
N VAL A 418 -25.40 3.05 23.59
CA VAL A 418 -24.52 4.22 23.48
C VAL A 418 -25.17 5.41 24.20
N ALA A 419 -24.48 5.92 25.21
CA ALA A 419 -24.93 7.08 26.01
C ALA A 419 -24.36 8.42 25.49
N ARG A 420 -23.46 8.40 24.47
CA ARG A 420 -22.86 9.60 23.91
C ARG A 420 -23.88 10.48 23.21
N ILE A 421 -23.74 11.80 23.41
CA ILE A 421 -24.56 12.82 22.75
C ILE A 421 -23.74 13.41 21.60
N ASP A 422 -24.24 13.28 20.38
CA ASP A 422 -23.63 13.88 19.19
C ASP A 422 -24.37 15.18 18.86
N HIS A 423 -23.67 16.33 19.07
CA HIS A 423 -24.21 17.67 18.80
C HIS A 423 -24.15 18.00 17.30
N ASN A 424 -24.95 18.97 16.88
CA ASN A 424 -24.87 19.53 15.53
C ASN A 424 -23.57 20.29 15.33
N ASP A 425 -23.14 20.41 14.07
CA ASP A 425 -21.91 21.11 13.74
C ASP A 425 -22.04 22.61 14.05
N ALA A 426 -21.01 23.19 14.64
CA ALA A 426 -20.86 24.63 14.90
C ALA A 426 -20.12 25.26 13.71
N VAL A 427 -20.80 26.05 12.89
CA VAL A 427 -20.21 26.62 11.67
C VAL A 427 -19.87 28.09 11.88
N PHE A 428 -18.65 28.47 11.49
CA PHE A 428 -18.11 29.81 11.57
C PHE A 428 -17.74 30.39 10.21
N LYS A 429 -17.74 31.70 10.07
CA LYS A 429 -17.36 32.35 8.83
C LYS A 429 -15.86 32.23 8.55
N THR A 430 -15.01 32.36 9.56
CA THR A 430 -13.55 32.39 9.44
C THR A 430 -12.88 31.30 10.29
N MET A 431 -11.68 30.90 9.90
CA MET A 431 -10.86 29.97 10.70
C MET A 431 -10.50 30.54 12.05
N LYS A 432 -10.24 31.85 12.13
CA LYS A 432 -9.92 32.56 13.38
C LYS A 432 -11.08 32.50 14.39
N GLY A 433 -12.31 32.77 13.94
CA GLY A 433 -13.50 32.64 14.77
C GLY A 433 -13.71 31.22 15.28
N LYS A 434 -13.54 30.25 14.40
CA LYS A 434 -13.60 28.82 14.72
C LYS A 434 -12.60 28.43 15.83
N PHE A 435 -11.32 28.74 15.66
CA PHE A 435 -10.31 28.37 16.64
C PHE A 435 -10.48 29.06 17.99
N ASN A 436 -10.94 30.32 18.02
CA ASN A 436 -11.29 31.01 19.26
C ASN A 436 -12.42 30.25 19.97
N ALA A 437 -13.48 29.88 19.27
CA ALA A 437 -14.59 29.12 19.85
C ALA A 437 -14.15 27.73 20.36
N VAL A 438 -13.29 27.03 19.64
CA VAL A 438 -12.70 25.74 20.08
C VAL A 438 -11.95 25.93 21.40
N VAL A 439 -11.09 26.95 21.51
CA VAL A 439 -10.34 27.23 22.75
C VAL A 439 -11.25 27.53 23.91
N GLU A 440 -12.27 28.38 23.72
CA GLU A 440 -13.25 28.70 24.80
C GLU A 440 -14.00 27.44 25.25
N GLU A 441 -14.39 26.56 24.35
CA GLU A 441 -15.05 25.27 24.67
C GLU A 441 -14.13 24.32 25.44
N VAL A 442 -12.86 24.26 25.06
CA VAL A 442 -11.86 23.47 25.80
C VAL A 442 -11.67 23.99 27.19
N VAL A 443 -11.56 25.31 27.36
CA VAL A 443 -11.43 25.96 28.68
C VAL A 443 -12.65 25.66 29.55
N ALA A 444 -13.86 25.86 29.03
CA ALA A 444 -15.10 25.60 29.75
C ALA A 444 -15.28 24.14 30.17
N SER A 445 -14.85 23.21 29.34
CA SER A 445 -14.89 21.76 29.64
C SER A 445 -13.83 21.36 30.68
N HIS A 446 -12.61 21.89 30.55
CA HIS A 446 -11.54 21.71 31.53
C HIS A 446 -11.91 22.22 32.93
N GLU A 447 -12.51 23.41 33.01
CA GLU A 447 -13.00 23.98 34.29
C GLU A 447 -14.10 23.13 34.94
N LYS A 448 -14.90 22.41 34.15
CA LYS A 448 -15.89 21.44 34.67
C LYS A 448 -15.24 20.08 35.07
N GLY A 449 -13.95 19.88 34.82
CA GLY A 449 -13.26 18.63 35.04
C GLY A 449 -13.56 17.58 33.96
N GLN A 450 -14.23 17.94 32.86
CA GLN A 450 -14.53 17.04 31.76
C GLN A 450 -13.28 16.84 30.90
N PRO A 451 -12.81 15.60 30.65
CA PRO A 451 -11.70 15.35 29.73
C PRO A 451 -12.08 15.70 28.29
N VAL A 452 -11.15 16.33 27.57
CA VAL A 452 -11.35 16.78 26.18
C VAL A 452 -10.31 16.19 25.26
N LEU A 453 -10.76 15.62 24.14
CA LEU A 453 -9.93 15.22 23.03
C LEU A 453 -10.24 16.11 21.81
N VAL A 454 -9.26 16.92 21.40
CA VAL A 454 -9.36 17.78 20.23
C VAL A 454 -8.74 17.08 19.02
N GLY A 455 -9.56 16.73 18.03
CA GLY A 455 -9.13 16.15 16.77
C GLY A 455 -8.78 17.22 15.74
N THR A 456 -7.57 17.13 15.16
CA THR A 456 -7.09 18.02 14.11
C THR A 456 -6.73 17.24 12.86
N ILE A 457 -6.80 17.86 11.67
CA ILE A 457 -6.47 17.21 10.39
C ILE A 457 -4.94 17.17 10.18
N ASN A 458 -4.25 18.25 10.54
CA ASN A 458 -2.81 18.40 10.30
C ASN A 458 -2.05 18.81 11.57
N ILE A 459 -0.74 18.72 11.49
CA ILE A 459 0.17 19.04 12.59
C ILE A 459 0.17 20.55 12.87
N ASP A 460 0.11 21.39 11.84
CA ASP A 460 0.13 22.85 11.99
C ASP A 460 -1.04 23.36 12.81
N THR A 461 -2.24 22.82 12.54
CA THR A 461 -3.44 23.13 13.35
C THR A 461 -3.27 22.66 14.80
N SER A 462 -2.64 21.50 15.03
CA SER A 462 -2.35 21.02 16.38
C SER A 462 -1.39 21.94 17.13
N GLU A 463 -0.34 22.41 16.46
CA GLU A 463 0.65 23.33 17.04
C GLU A 463 0.03 24.72 17.31
N LEU A 464 -0.77 25.24 16.37
CA LEU A 464 -1.51 26.49 16.56
C LEU A 464 -2.43 26.44 17.78
N LEU A 465 -3.25 25.41 17.90
CA LEU A 465 -4.16 25.22 19.05
C LEU A 465 -3.37 25.02 20.35
N SER A 466 -2.27 24.29 20.31
CA SER A 466 -1.38 24.14 21.47
C SER A 466 -0.87 25.49 21.96
N ASP A 467 -0.42 26.35 21.04
CA ASP A 467 0.06 27.70 21.42
C ASP A 467 -1.05 28.62 21.95
N MET A 468 -2.26 28.47 21.41
CA MET A 468 -3.42 29.22 21.94
C MET A 468 -3.79 28.73 23.35
N LEU A 469 -3.79 27.43 23.62
CA LEU A 469 -4.06 26.87 24.95
C LEU A 469 -2.97 27.22 25.98
N LYS A 470 -1.68 27.18 25.56
CA LYS A 470 -0.57 27.68 26.40
C LYS A 470 -0.75 29.15 26.85
N LYS A 471 -1.18 30.00 25.91
CA LYS A 471 -1.47 31.44 26.25
C LYS A 471 -2.62 31.59 27.25
N ARG A 472 -3.55 30.63 27.30
CA ARG A 472 -4.65 30.58 28.28
C ARG A 472 -4.26 29.83 29.57
N GLY A 473 -3.05 29.28 29.66
CA GLY A 473 -2.57 28.56 30.84
C GLY A 473 -3.17 27.18 31.05
N ILE A 474 -3.76 26.56 30.00
CA ILE A 474 -4.36 25.23 30.07
C ILE A 474 -3.29 24.15 29.84
N PRO A 475 -3.05 23.27 30.83
CA PRO A 475 -2.16 22.13 30.66
C PRO A 475 -2.76 21.12 29.63
N HIS A 476 -1.99 20.71 28.67
CA HIS A 476 -2.45 19.80 27.62
C HIS A 476 -1.32 18.96 27.04
N ASN A 477 -1.66 17.81 26.50
CA ASN A 477 -0.79 16.93 25.76
C ASN A 477 -1.05 17.05 24.24
N VAL A 478 -0.01 16.97 23.42
CA VAL A 478 -0.13 16.96 21.96
C VAL A 478 0.36 15.62 21.42
N LEU A 479 -0.52 14.94 20.72
CA LEU A 479 -0.31 13.64 20.13
C LEU A 479 -0.20 13.82 18.62
N ASN A 480 1.03 13.72 18.11
CA ASN A 480 1.29 13.79 16.68
C ASN A 480 2.33 12.73 16.28
N ALA A 481 2.50 12.48 14.98
CA ALA A 481 3.41 11.49 14.41
C ALA A 481 4.89 11.62 14.85
N LYS A 482 5.26 12.64 15.63
CA LYS A 482 6.62 12.83 16.11
C LYS A 482 6.98 11.97 17.32
N TYR A 483 6.01 11.39 18.04
CA TYR A 483 6.19 10.77 19.36
C TYR A 483 5.48 9.41 19.47
N HIS A 484 5.67 8.51 18.53
CA HIS A 484 5.01 7.20 18.51
C HIS A 484 5.22 6.37 19.80
N GLU A 485 6.41 6.44 20.39
CA GLU A 485 6.72 5.68 21.62
C GLU A 485 5.94 6.17 22.86
N LEU A 486 5.60 7.47 22.90
CA LEU A 486 4.84 8.08 24.00
C LEU A 486 3.33 8.07 23.75
N GLU A 487 2.89 7.64 22.59
CA GLU A 487 1.50 7.69 22.17
C GLU A 487 0.58 6.94 23.14
N ALA A 488 0.96 5.72 23.50
CA ALA A 488 0.18 4.87 24.39
C ALA A 488 0.03 5.47 25.80
N GLU A 489 1.07 6.11 26.32
CA GLU A 489 1.05 6.76 27.63
C GLU A 489 0.15 8.01 27.60
N ILE A 490 0.27 8.84 26.55
CA ILE A 490 -0.56 10.06 26.41
C ILE A 490 -2.03 9.68 26.26
N VAL A 491 -2.34 8.64 25.48
CA VAL A 491 -3.71 8.14 25.30
C VAL A 491 -4.27 7.58 26.61
N ALA A 492 -3.47 6.87 27.38
CA ALA A 492 -3.89 6.38 28.70
C ALA A 492 -4.25 7.52 29.67
N GLU A 493 -3.60 8.68 29.52
CA GLU A 493 -3.89 9.87 30.34
C GLU A 493 -5.07 10.70 29.84
N ALA A 494 -5.42 10.58 28.57
CA ALA A 494 -6.47 11.39 27.95
C ALA A 494 -7.88 11.22 28.55
N GLY A 495 -8.11 10.14 29.28
CA GLY A 495 -9.39 9.85 29.96
C GLY A 495 -9.45 10.32 31.42
N LYS A 496 -8.41 10.93 31.98
CA LYS A 496 -8.38 11.43 33.35
C LYS A 496 -9.17 12.72 33.52
N HIS A 497 -9.64 12.95 34.74
CA HIS A 497 -10.38 14.18 35.10
C HIS A 497 -9.68 15.44 34.61
N GLY A 498 -10.37 16.27 33.84
CA GLY A 498 -9.88 17.54 33.31
C GLY A 498 -8.72 17.45 32.33
N ALA A 499 -8.35 16.28 31.84
CA ALA A 499 -7.28 16.10 30.84
C ALA A 499 -7.65 16.78 29.51
N VAL A 500 -6.69 17.46 28.89
CA VAL A 500 -6.83 18.03 27.55
C VAL A 500 -5.78 17.42 26.64
N THR A 501 -6.24 16.79 25.56
CA THR A 501 -5.37 16.16 24.58
C THR A 501 -5.70 16.66 23.18
N ILE A 502 -4.69 17.13 22.44
CA ILE A 502 -4.82 17.47 21.02
C ILE A 502 -4.23 16.29 20.23
N ALA A 503 -4.98 15.70 19.32
CA ALA A 503 -4.52 14.57 18.53
C ALA A 503 -4.79 14.79 17.05
N THR A 504 -3.84 14.42 16.19
CA THR A 504 -4.12 14.25 14.75
C THR A 504 -4.89 12.95 14.52
N ASN A 505 -5.58 12.85 13.39
CA ASN A 505 -6.53 11.76 13.10
C ASN A 505 -6.00 10.35 13.31
N MET A 506 -4.78 10.11 12.88
CA MET A 506 -4.16 8.78 12.93
C MET A 506 -3.60 8.44 14.31
N ALA A 507 -3.33 9.44 15.14
CA ALA A 507 -2.73 9.25 16.44
C ALA A 507 -3.71 8.61 17.44
N GLY A 508 -3.26 7.61 18.19
CA GLY A 508 -4.05 6.85 19.16
C GLY A 508 -5.06 5.86 18.58
N ARG A 509 -4.98 5.53 17.29
CA ARG A 509 -5.84 4.51 16.68
C ARG A 509 -5.51 3.12 17.25
N GLY A 510 -6.55 2.32 17.50
CA GLY A 510 -6.40 1.00 18.12
C GLY A 510 -6.13 1.01 19.63
N THR A 511 -5.96 2.20 20.24
CA THR A 511 -5.75 2.34 21.69
C THR A 511 -7.02 2.79 22.40
N ASP A 512 -7.32 2.18 23.54
CA ASP A 512 -8.53 2.49 24.32
C ASP A 512 -8.28 3.60 25.34
N ILE A 513 -9.18 4.60 25.38
CA ILE A 513 -9.17 5.69 26.36
C ILE A 513 -10.06 5.24 27.52
N LYS A 514 -9.47 4.99 28.68
CA LYS A 514 -10.18 4.60 29.89
C LYS A 514 -10.50 5.83 30.72
N LEU A 515 -11.76 6.01 31.07
CA LEU A 515 -12.20 7.11 31.95
C LEU A 515 -12.02 6.73 33.42
N ASP A 516 -11.60 7.67 34.23
CA ASP A 516 -11.72 7.55 35.68
C ASP A 516 -13.16 7.89 36.14
N ASP A 517 -13.47 7.65 37.43
CA ASP A 517 -14.81 7.83 37.94
C ASP A 517 -15.21 9.31 38.01
N GLU A 518 -14.24 10.19 38.24
CA GLU A 518 -14.44 11.64 38.26
C GLU A 518 -14.75 12.20 36.88
N ALA A 519 -14.04 11.71 35.84
CA ALA A 519 -14.31 12.06 34.48
C ALA A 519 -15.69 11.56 34.01
N ARG A 520 -16.11 10.36 34.43
CA ARG A 520 -17.48 9.87 34.16
C ARG A 520 -18.54 10.75 34.78
N ALA A 521 -18.33 11.19 36.04
CA ALA A 521 -19.22 12.09 36.74
C ALA A 521 -19.28 13.48 36.12
N ALA A 522 -18.18 13.96 35.53
CA ALA A 522 -18.07 15.22 34.81
C ALA A 522 -18.75 15.23 33.41
N GLY A 523 -19.28 14.09 32.96
CA GLY A 523 -19.96 13.97 31.64
C GLY A 523 -19.22 13.08 30.64
N GLY A 524 -18.12 12.45 31.03
CA GLY A 524 -17.30 11.59 30.19
C GLY A 524 -16.45 12.36 29.17
N LEU A 525 -15.84 11.63 28.24
CA LEU A 525 -14.93 12.22 27.25
C LEU A 525 -15.68 13.09 26.24
N LYS A 526 -15.24 14.33 26.08
CA LYS A 526 -15.71 15.26 25.07
C LYS A 526 -14.80 15.26 23.86
N ILE A 527 -15.37 15.00 22.70
CA ILE A 527 -14.69 15.05 21.42
C ILE A 527 -14.96 16.38 20.75
N ILE A 528 -13.92 17.10 20.38
CA ILE A 528 -13.99 18.32 19.60
C ILE A 528 -13.26 18.08 18.28
N GLY A 529 -13.99 17.99 17.16
CA GLY A 529 -13.40 17.99 15.83
C GLY A 529 -13.19 19.43 15.34
N THR A 530 -12.00 19.77 14.89
CA THR A 530 -11.69 21.14 14.40
C THR A 530 -12.06 21.35 12.95
N GLU A 531 -12.33 20.28 12.23
CA GLU A 531 -12.79 20.25 10.83
C GLU A 531 -13.51 18.94 10.56
N ARG A 532 -14.28 18.87 9.47
CA ARG A 532 -14.76 17.63 8.89
C ARG A 532 -13.71 17.04 7.96
N HIS A 533 -13.51 15.74 8.05
CA HIS A 533 -12.58 15.02 7.22
C HIS A 533 -13.16 14.76 5.82
N GLU A 534 -12.32 14.32 4.89
CA GLU A 534 -12.72 13.94 3.54
C GLU A 534 -13.74 12.78 3.52
N SER A 535 -13.73 11.93 4.55
CA SER A 535 -14.63 10.79 4.70
C SER A 535 -15.42 10.86 6.00
N ARG A 536 -16.73 10.59 5.93
CA ARG A 536 -17.63 10.45 7.10
C ARG A 536 -17.16 9.37 8.06
N ARG A 537 -16.50 8.37 7.53
CA ARG A 537 -15.93 7.26 8.28
C ARG A 537 -14.91 7.74 9.31
N ILE A 538 -13.99 8.61 8.91
CA ILE A 538 -12.96 9.18 9.79
C ILE A 538 -13.60 10.04 10.89
N ASP A 539 -14.64 10.82 10.56
CA ASP A 539 -15.42 11.58 11.56
C ASP A 539 -16.06 10.63 12.58
N ASN A 540 -16.62 9.50 12.14
CA ASN A 540 -17.24 8.52 13.01
C ASN A 540 -16.20 7.79 13.89
N GLN A 541 -14.98 7.55 13.37
CA GLN A 541 -13.88 7.01 14.19
C GLN A 541 -13.46 7.99 15.29
N LEU A 542 -13.40 9.29 14.99
CA LEU A 542 -13.11 10.33 15.99
C LEU A 542 -14.21 10.37 17.06
N ARG A 543 -15.49 10.42 16.66
CA ARG A 543 -16.63 10.37 17.59
C ARG A 543 -16.62 9.10 18.43
N GLY A 544 -16.25 7.96 17.82
CA GLY A 544 -16.19 6.64 18.45
C GLY A 544 -15.16 6.51 19.58
N ARG A 545 -14.32 7.53 19.79
CA ARG A 545 -13.40 7.56 20.95
C ARG A 545 -14.12 7.85 22.26
N ALA A 546 -15.31 8.46 22.22
CA ALA A 546 -16.17 8.70 23.38
C ALA A 546 -17.41 7.79 23.38
N GLY A 547 -18.03 7.62 24.55
CA GLY A 547 -19.27 6.84 24.72
C GLY A 547 -19.06 5.32 24.56
N ARG A 548 -17.94 4.78 25.02
CA ARG A 548 -17.59 3.36 24.96
C ARG A 548 -18.22 2.60 26.11
N GLN A 549 -18.69 1.37 25.85
CA GLN A 549 -19.28 0.46 26.87
C GLN A 549 -20.35 1.12 27.76
N GLY A 550 -21.14 2.06 27.19
CA GLY A 550 -22.19 2.78 27.91
C GLY A 550 -21.71 3.96 28.77
N ASP A 551 -20.42 4.35 28.70
CA ASP A 551 -19.92 5.56 29.33
C ASP A 551 -20.59 6.79 28.72
N PRO A 552 -20.82 7.88 29.52
CA PRO A 552 -21.26 9.15 28.98
C PRO A 552 -20.16 9.77 28.08
N GLY A 553 -20.55 10.71 27.25
CA GLY A 553 -19.63 11.44 26.40
C GLY A 553 -20.35 12.37 25.44
N GLU A 554 -19.61 13.25 24.80
CA GLU A 554 -20.16 14.23 23.86
C GLU A 554 -19.25 14.35 22.63
N SER A 555 -19.82 14.69 21.48
CA SER A 555 -19.05 15.02 20.30
C SER A 555 -19.61 16.28 19.62
N LEU A 556 -18.71 17.18 19.19
CA LEU A 556 -19.03 18.42 18.51
C LEU A 556 -17.95 18.72 17.46
N PHE A 557 -18.37 19.14 16.26
CA PHE A 557 -17.46 19.57 15.21
C PHE A 557 -17.57 21.06 14.98
N TYR A 558 -16.43 21.73 14.93
CA TYR A 558 -16.28 23.15 14.61
C TYR A 558 -15.78 23.29 13.17
N ILE A 559 -16.52 24.02 12.35
CA ILE A 559 -16.29 24.10 10.90
C ILE A 559 -16.19 25.58 10.50
N SER A 560 -15.29 25.88 9.58
CA SER A 560 -15.22 27.20 8.94
C SER A 560 -15.59 27.10 7.46
N LEU A 561 -16.15 28.17 6.91
CA LEU A 561 -16.34 28.29 5.47
C LEU A 561 -15.01 28.37 4.69
N GLU A 562 -13.93 28.68 5.39
CA GLU A 562 -12.56 28.71 4.85
C GLU A 562 -11.86 27.35 4.89
N ASP A 563 -12.46 26.32 5.54
CA ASP A 563 -11.90 24.96 5.56
C ASP A 563 -11.82 24.37 4.16
N ASN A 564 -10.81 23.54 3.90
CA ASN A 564 -10.56 23.00 2.57
C ASN A 564 -11.77 22.28 1.98
N LEU A 565 -12.47 21.48 2.76
CA LEU A 565 -13.69 20.80 2.34
C LEU A 565 -14.76 21.77 1.85
N MET A 566 -14.96 22.85 2.60
CA MET A 566 -15.96 23.88 2.27
C MET A 566 -15.54 24.70 1.06
N ARG A 567 -14.26 25.05 0.95
CA ARG A 567 -13.70 25.82 -0.18
C ARG A 567 -13.81 25.08 -1.51
N LEU A 568 -13.56 23.75 -1.50
CA LEU A 568 -13.57 22.95 -2.72
C LEU A 568 -14.98 22.59 -3.20
N PHE A 569 -15.95 22.43 -2.28
CA PHE A 569 -17.24 21.85 -2.58
C PHE A 569 -18.45 22.69 -2.19
N ALA A 570 -18.28 23.76 -1.38
CA ALA A 570 -19.36 24.70 -1.10
C ALA A 570 -19.59 25.58 -2.33
N GLN A 571 -20.83 25.60 -2.83
CA GLN A 571 -21.19 26.49 -3.95
C GLN A 571 -20.99 27.95 -3.55
N GLU A 572 -20.47 28.79 -4.45
CA GLU A 572 -20.34 30.24 -4.28
C GLU A 572 -21.64 30.93 -3.79
N THR A 573 -22.78 30.35 -4.17
CA THR A 573 -24.10 30.76 -3.70
C THR A 573 -24.26 30.71 -2.19
N LEU A 574 -23.61 29.77 -1.48
CA LEU A 574 -23.65 29.62 -0.04
C LEU A 574 -22.83 30.74 0.64
N MET A 575 -21.62 30.99 0.14
CA MET A 575 -20.75 32.10 0.61
C MET A 575 -21.43 33.46 0.40
N ASN A 576 -22.05 33.69 -0.74
CA ASN A 576 -22.77 34.92 -1.05
C ASN A 576 -24.02 35.09 -0.16
N THR A 577 -24.69 34.02 0.22
CA THR A 577 -25.84 34.06 1.13
C THR A 577 -25.42 34.48 2.54
N PHE A 578 -24.31 33.93 3.06
CA PHE A 578 -23.78 34.33 4.38
C PHE A 578 -23.27 35.77 4.43
N ASN A 579 -22.61 36.22 3.35
CA ASN A 579 -22.20 37.62 3.26
C ASN A 579 -23.41 38.58 3.28
N LYS A 580 -24.53 38.20 2.70
CA LYS A 580 -25.78 38.97 2.70
C LYS A 580 -26.52 38.97 4.06
N LEU A 581 -26.34 37.90 4.85
CA LEU A 581 -26.98 37.79 6.18
C LEU A 581 -26.24 38.59 7.27
N GLY A 582 -25.11 39.19 6.97
CA GLY A 582 -24.38 40.06 7.90
C GLY A 582 -23.81 39.36 9.14
N VAL A 583 -23.48 38.06 9.03
CA VAL A 583 -22.96 37.26 10.13
C VAL A 583 -21.56 37.75 10.51
N GLY A 584 -21.31 38.01 11.79
CA GLY A 584 -20.02 38.42 12.33
C GLY A 584 -18.96 37.31 12.28
N GLU A 585 -17.68 37.67 12.48
CA GLU A 585 -16.55 36.70 12.42
C GLU A 585 -16.64 35.62 13.51
N ASN A 586 -17.17 35.92 14.66
CA ASN A 586 -17.27 35.02 15.81
C ASN A 586 -18.67 34.45 16.02
N ASP A 587 -19.63 34.75 15.13
CA ASP A 587 -20.99 34.25 15.27
C ASP A 587 -21.08 32.78 14.85
N GLN A 588 -21.62 31.95 15.73
CA GLN A 588 -21.90 30.54 15.46
C GLN A 588 -23.21 30.42 14.69
N ILE A 589 -23.19 29.65 13.64
CA ILE A 589 -24.35 29.38 12.82
C ILE A 589 -24.69 27.90 12.99
N GLU A 590 -25.86 27.64 13.56
CA GLU A 590 -26.42 26.30 13.63
C GLU A 590 -27.57 26.16 12.62
N HIS A 591 -27.35 25.47 11.55
CA HIS A 591 -28.43 25.20 10.59
C HIS A 591 -28.29 23.83 9.95
N LYS A 592 -29.34 23.02 10.04
CA LYS A 592 -29.39 21.65 9.51
C LYS A 592 -29.10 21.55 8.02
N LEU A 593 -29.35 22.62 7.25
CA LEU A 593 -29.03 22.68 5.83
C LEU A 593 -27.52 22.67 5.57
N LEU A 594 -26.72 23.25 6.46
CA LEU A 594 -25.26 23.28 6.36
C LEU A 594 -24.67 21.89 6.59
N SER A 595 -25.10 21.20 7.65
CA SER A 595 -24.66 19.83 7.92
C SER A 595 -24.99 18.89 6.74
N ASN A 596 -26.15 19.07 6.11
CA ASN A 596 -26.52 18.32 4.90
C ASN A 596 -25.63 18.67 3.70
N ALA A 597 -25.24 19.93 3.53
CA ALA A 597 -24.34 20.35 2.45
C ALA A 597 -22.94 19.75 2.61
N ILE A 598 -22.43 19.75 3.84
CA ILE A 598 -21.15 19.15 4.20
C ILE A 598 -21.17 17.63 3.93
N GLU A 599 -22.22 16.94 4.38
CA GLU A 599 -22.36 15.50 4.13
C GLU A 599 -22.43 15.19 2.63
N THR A 600 -23.07 16.08 1.83
CA THR A 600 -23.11 15.92 0.37
C THR A 600 -21.72 16.13 -0.25
N ALA A 601 -20.94 17.08 0.26
CA ALA A 601 -19.56 17.30 -0.17
C ALA A 601 -18.68 16.10 0.14
N GLN A 602 -18.76 15.57 1.37
CA GLN A 602 -18.04 14.34 1.76
C GLN A 602 -18.39 13.16 0.83
N LYS A 603 -19.68 12.93 0.55
CA LYS A 603 -20.11 11.87 -0.37
C LYS A 603 -19.55 12.03 -1.77
N LYS A 604 -19.40 13.25 -2.28
CA LYS A 604 -18.76 13.49 -3.58
C LYS A 604 -17.28 13.12 -3.56
N ILE A 605 -16.57 13.48 -2.50
CA ILE A 605 -15.15 13.11 -2.35
C ILE A 605 -15.01 11.60 -2.21
N GLU A 606 -15.81 10.96 -1.35
CA GLU A 606 -15.84 9.50 -1.19
C GLU A 606 -16.05 8.81 -2.55
N THR A 607 -17.01 9.29 -3.35
CA THR A 607 -17.28 8.75 -4.70
C THR A 607 -16.10 8.95 -5.65
N ASN A 608 -15.47 10.13 -5.63
CA ASN A 608 -14.30 10.40 -6.47
C ASN A 608 -13.11 9.52 -6.09
N ASN A 609 -12.82 9.41 -4.80
CA ASN A 609 -11.75 8.55 -4.29
C ASN A 609 -12.00 7.07 -4.62
N TYR A 610 -13.26 6.62 -4.54
CA TYR A 610 -13.66 5.28 -5.00
C TYR A 610 -13.37 5.09 -6.49
N GLY A 611 -13.73 6.09 -7.32
CA GLY A 611 -13.42 6.07 -8.76
C GLY A 611 -11.91 5.93 -9.04
N ILE A 612 -11.08 6.68 -8.32
CA ILE A 612 -9.61 6.60 -8.44
C ILE A 612 -9.12 5.19 -8.09
N ARG A 613 -9.62 4.58 -7.01
CA ARG A 613 -9.24 3.22 -6.62
C ARG A 613 -9.72 2.16 -7.62
N CYS A 614 -10.91 2.32 -8.21
CA CYS A 614 -11.38 1.45 -9.28
C CYS A 614 -10.49 1.54 -10.51
N HIS A 615 -10.14 2.75 -10.95
CA HIS A 615 -9.21 2.93 -12.08
C HIS A 615 -7.83 2.32 -11.81
N LEU A 616 -7.30 2.52 -10.61
CA LEU A 616 -6.03 1.90 -10.23
C LEU A 616 -6.10 0.37 -10.37
N LEU A 617 -7.21 -0.23 -9.90
CA LEU A 617 -7.43 -1.67 -9.98
C LEU A 617 -7.60 -2.16 -11.42
N GLU A 618 -8.33 -1.42 -12.27
CA GLU A 618 -8.53 -1.77 -13.69
C GLU A 618 -7.20 -1.86 -14.46
N TYR A 619 -6.27 -0.95 -14.21
CA TYR A 619 -4.92 -1.00 -14.78
C TYR A 619 -4.08 -2.13 -14.15
N ASP A 620 -4.11 -2.28 -12.83
CA ASP A 620 -3.32 -3.30 -12.16
C ASP A 620 -3.85 -4.73 -12.42
N GLN A 621 -5.09 -4.89 -12.85
CA GLN A 621 -5.66 -6.19 -13.21
C GLN A 621 -4.87 -6.86 -14.36
N VAL A 622 -4.46 -6.08 -15.36
CA VAL A 622 -3.65 -6.57 -16.48
C VAL A 622 -2.31 -7.07 -15.97
N MET A 623 -1.65 -6.23 -15.17
CA MET A 623 -0.38 -6.60 -14.55
C MET A 623 -0.52 -7.79 -13.60
N ASN A 624 -1.65 -7.93 -12.92
CA ASN A 624 -1.88 -9.03 -12.00
C ASN A 624 -2.01 -10.37 -12.72
N GLU A 625 -2.73 -10.42 -13.84
CA GLU A 625 -2.85 -11.64 -14.66
C GLU A 625 -1.48 -12.09 -15.18
N GLN A 626 -0.67 -11.17 -15.68
CA GLN A 626 0.69 -11.42 -16.15
C GLN A 626 1.62 -11.85 -14.99
N ARG A 627 1.51 -11.19 -13.85
CA ARG A 627 2.26 -11.50 -12.61
C ARG A 627 1.99 -12.92 -12.14
N GLU A 628 0.75 -13.35 -12.14
CA GLU A 628 0.38 -14.71 -11.73
C GLU A 628 1.02 -15.76 -12.61
N ILE A 629 1.05 -15.56 -13.93
CA ILE A 629 1.71 -16.45 -14.87
C ILE A 629 3.22 -16.52 -14.57
N MET A 630 3.87 -15.36 -14.47
CA MET A 630 5.33 -15.29 -14.26
C MET A 630 5.75 -15.86 -12.90
N TYR A 631 5.00 -15.56 -11.84
CA TYR A 631 5.29 -16.06 -10.51
C TYR A 631 5.02 -17.55 -10.36
N ALA A 632 4.03 -18.09 -11.07
CA ALA A 632 3.79 -19.53 -11.12
C ALA A 632 4.94 -20.27 -11.83
N GLU A 633 5.39 -19.78 -12.98
CA GLU A 633 6.56 -20.35 -13.67
C GLU A 633 7.82 -20.27 -12.81
N ARG A 634 8.06 -19.14 -12.18
CA ARG A 634 9.17 -18.94 -11.27
C ARG A 634 9.13 -19.89 -10.08
N ARG A 635 7.95 -20.12 -9.51
CA ARG A 635 7.75 -21.03 -8.38
C ARG A 635 8.07 -22.47 -8.75
N ARG A 636 7.68 -22.92 -9.94
CA ARG A 636 8.03 -24.26 -10.44
C ARG A 636 9.54 -24.49 -10.49
N VAL A 637 10.28 -23.47 -10.94
CA VAL A 637 11.76 -23.51 -10.98
C VAL A 637 12.35 -23.59 -9.57
N LEU A 638 11.81 -22.80 -8.61
CA LEU A 638 12.24 -22.79 -7.20
C LEU A 638 11.92 -24.11 -6.49
N ASP A 639 10.78 -24.74 -6.78
CA ASP A 639 10.39 -26.02 -6.20
C ASP A 639 11.25 -27.20 -6.70
N GLY A 640 12.18 -26.93 -7.63
CA GLY A 640 13.16 -27.91 -8.11
C GLY A 640 12.60 -28.86 -9.18
N GLU A 641 11.50 -28.47 -9.87
CA GLU A 641 11.01 -29.26 -11.00
C GLU A 641 12.07 -29.36 -12.08
N SER A 642 12.07 -30.48 -12.78
CA SER A 642 12.93 -30.63 -13.95
C SER A 642 12.41 -29.76 -15.10
N MET A 643 13.21 -28.78 -15.51
CA MET A 643 12.85 -27.86 -16.59
C MET A 643 13.15 -28.41 -17.97
N ARG A 644 13.74 -29.63 -18.11
CA ARG A 644 14.16 -30.23 -19.38
C ARG A 644 13.05 -30.23 -20.45
N SER A 645 11.85 -30.66 -20.08
CA SER A 645 10.71 -30.68 -21.01
C SER A 645 10.30 -29.29 -21.48
N SER A 646 10.34 -28.30 -20.58
CA SER A 646 10.04 -26.90 -20.90
C SER A 646 11.10 -26.30 -21.81
N ILE A 647 12.38 -26.56 -21.55
CA ILE A 647 13.50 -26.12 -22.40
C ILE A 647 13.48 -26.77 -23.78
N MET A 648 13.21 -28.08 -23.86
CA MET A 648 13.02 -28.73 -25.14
C MET A 648 11.88 -28.12 -25.95
N LYS A 649 10.79 -27.77 -25.29
CA LYS A 649 9.70 -27.05 -25.93
C LYS A 649 10.15 -25.65 -26.39
N MET A 650 10.85 -24.87 -25.55
CA MET A 650 11.40 -23.57 -25.93
C MET A 650 12.29 -23.63 -27.15
N ILE A 651 13.17 -24.64 -27.24
CA ILE A 651 14.04 -24.90 -28.42
C ILE A 651 13.20 -25.14 -29.65
N THR A 652 12.20 -26.02 -29.56
CA THR A 652 11.35 -26.37 -30.70
C THR A 652 10.45 -25.24 -31.15
N ASP A 653 9.91 -24.47 -30.20
CA ASP A 653 9.05 -23.30 -30.48
C ASP A 653 9.87 -22.15 -31.10
N PHE A 654 11.11 -21.93 -30.65
CA PHE A 654 12.00 -20.94 -31.24
C PHE A 654 12.34 -21.29 -32.71
N VAL A 655 12.69 -22.51 -32.99
CA VAL A 655 12.96 -22.98 -34.39
C VAL A 655 11.73 -22.80 -35.26
N GLU A 656 10.56 -23.19 -34.77
CA GLU A 656 9.28 -22.99 -35.47
C GLU A 656 8.98 -21.52 -35.73
N GLY A 657 9.21 -20.67 -34.74
CA GLY A 657 9.05 -19.22 -34.86
C GLY A 657 9.94 -18.61 -35.95
N VAL A 658 11.22 -19.00 -36.02
CA VAL A 658 12.17 -18.54 -37.06
C VAL A 658 11.70 -18.99 -38.44
N VAL A 659 11.35 -20.27 -38.59
CA VAL A 659 10.88 -20.79 -39.89
C VAL A 659 9.56 -20.11 -40.29
N ASN A 660 8.64 -19.87 -39.36
CA ASN A 660 7.36 -19.24 -39.68
C ASN A 660 7.54 -17.79 -40.13
N ARG A 661 8.56 -17.09 -39.65
CA ARG A 661 8.87 -15.71 -40.03
C ARG A 661 9.52 -15.60 -41.40
N CYS A 662 10.46 -16.51 -41.71
CA CYS A 662 11.28 -16.44 -42.92
C CYS A 662 10.70 -17.20 -44.11
N VAL A 663 9.85 -18.23 -43.88
CA VAL A 663 9.34 -19.14 -44.89
C VAL A 663 7.85 -18.97 -45.11
N SER A 664 7.49 -18.51 -46.32
CA SER A 664 6.09 -18.43 -46.76
C SER A 664 5.67 -19.72 -47.45
N ASP A 665 4.44 -20.17 -47.16
CA ASP A 665 3.86 -21.40 -47.79
C ASP A 665 3.60 -21.25 -49.31
N ASP A 666 3.61 -19.98 -49.80
CA ASP A 666 3.37 -19.67 -51.22
C ASP A 666 4.63 -19.81 -52.09
N LYS A 667 5.83 -20.06 -51.51
CA LYS A 667 7.11 -20.13 -52.20
C LYS A 667 7.63 -21.56 -52.18
N SER A 668 8.29 -21.93 -53.29
CA SER A 668 8.99 -23.23 -53.34
C SER A 668 10.31 -23.19 -52.55
N ALA A 669 10.81 -24.37 -52.13
CA ALA A 669 11.97 -24.46 -51.24
C ALA A 669 13.26 -23.80 -51.79
N ASP A 670 13.41 -23.73 -53.10
CA ASP A 670 14.51 -23.03 -53.79
C ASP A 670 14.41 -21.49 -53.74
N GLU A 671 13.23 -20.94 -53.44
CA GLU A 671 12.96 -19.51 -53.35
C GLU A 671 12.98 -18.96 -51.90
N TRP A 672 13.23 -19.84 -50.91
CA TRP A 672 13.30 -19.42 -49.52
C TRP A 672 14.58 -18.62 -49.24
N ASN A 673 14.50 -17.63 -48.33
CA ASN A 673 15.64 -16.85 -47.91
C ASN A 673 16.42 -17.56 -46.79
N TYR A 674 17.35 -18.44 -47.18
CA TYR A 674 18.18 -19.22 -46.27
C TYR A 674 19.16 -18.32 -45.47
N ASP A 675 19.58 -17.20 -46.04
CA ASP A 675 20.45 -16.23 -45.33
C ASP A 675 19.71 -15.62 -44.15
N GLU A 676 18.45 -15.22 -44.31
CA GLU A 676 17.60 -14.66 -43.25
C GLU A 676 17.34 -15.70 -42.14
N ILE A 677 17.09 -16.97 -42.53
CA ILE A 677 16.94 -18.06 -41.53
C ILE A 677 18.25 -18.21 -40.72
N ASN A 678 19.40 -18.17 -41.37
CA ASN A 678 20.70 -18.29 -40.72
C ASN A 678 21.00 -17.08 -39.83
N GLU A 679 20.67 -15.88 -40.26
CA GLU A 679 20.84 -14.65 -39.47
C GLU A 679 20.04 -14.68 -38.15
N LEU A 680 18.86 -15.26 -38.15
CA LEU A 680 18.01 -15.37 -36.96
C LEU A 680 18.31 -16.64 -36.13
N LEU A 681 18.64 -17.75 -36.76
CA LEU A 681 18.82 -19.04 -36.06
C LEU A 681 20.20 -19.19 -35.42
N LEU A 682 21.27 -18.92 -36.18
CA LEU A 682 22.64 -19.26 -35.77
C LEU A 682 23.15 -18.53 -34.54
N PRO A 683 22.79 -17.24 -34.29
CA PRO A 683 23.19 -16.52 -33.07
C PRO A 683 22.61 -17.17 -31.81
N THR A 684 21.47 -17.82 -31.91
CA THR A 684 20.75 -18.44 -30.78
C THR A 684 21.04 -19.94 -30.67
N ILE A 685 20.96 -20.66 -31.77
CA ILE A 685 21.23 -22.11 -31.87
C ILE A 685 22.36 -22.32 -32.86
N PRO A 686 23.59 -22.58 -32.43
CA PRO A 686 24.77 -22.73 -33.30
C PRO A 686 24.79 -24.09 -34.00
N VAL A 687 23.84 -24.29 -34.90
CA VAL A 687 23.84 -25.46 -35.81
C VAL A 687 24.66 -25.18 -37.07
N GLU A 688 24.86 -26.19 -37.89
CA GLU A 688 25.43 -25.98 -39.23
C GLU A 688 24.54 -25.02 -40.04
N PRO A 689 25.13 -24.11 -40.85
CA PRO A 689 24.35 -23.22 -41.68
C PRO A 689 23.31 -23.93 -42.52
N VAL A 690 22.08 -23.45 -42.48
CA VAL A 690 20.97 -24.00 -43.23
C VAL A 690 21.14 -23.63 -44.72
N VAL A 691 21.18 -24.61 -45.59
CA VAL A 691 21.29 -24.45 -47.03
C VAL A 691 20.17 -25.22 -47.72
N TYR A 692 19.91 -24.88 -48.96
CA TYR A 692 18.93 -25.61 -49.77
C TYR A 692 19.25 -27.11 -49.79
N ASP A 693 18.22 -27.94 -49.51
CA ASP A 693 18.28 -29.39 -49.58
C ASP A 693 17.11 -29.89 -50.45
N GLU A 694 17.43 -30.67 -51.52
CA GLU A 694 16.45 -31.25 -52.45
C GLU A 694 15.45 -32.20 -51.75
N ASN A 695 15.81 -32.75 -50.58
CA ASN A 695 14.95 -33.63 -49.80
C ASN A 695 13.88 -32.87 -48.98
N VAL A 696 14.03 -31.56 -48.78
CA VAL A 696 13.12 -30.72 -48.01
C VAL A 696 12.20 -29.98 -48.98
N LYS A 697 10.94 -30.43 -49.04
CA LYS A 697 9.99 -29.93 -50.06
C LYS A 697 8.99 -28.89 -49.52
N ASN A 698 8.79 -28.87 -48.25
CA ASN A 698 7.79 -27.95 -47.63
C ASN A 698 8.29 -27.45 -46.27
N LYS A 699 7.64 -26.41 -45.83
CA LYS A 699 7.92 -25.72 -44.57
C LYS A 699 7.93 -26.64 -43.36
N ASN A 700 7.00 -27.60 -43.30
CA ASN A 700 6.90 -28.53 -42.16
C ASN A 700 8.09 -29.50 -42.12
N GLU A 701 8.59 -29.94 -43.25
CA GLU A 701 9.80 -30.78 -43.37
C GLU A 701 11.03 -30.01 -42.91
N LEU A 702 11.20 -28.74 -43.35
CA LEU A 702 12.27 -27.86 -42.87
C LEU A 702 12.22 -27.67 -41.34
N THR A 703 11.05 -27.35 -40.83
CA THR A 703 10.83 -27.21 -39.41
C THR A 703 11.20 -28.48 -38.64
N HIS A 704 10.81 -29.64 -39.13
CA HIS A 704 11.11 -30.92 -38.50
C HIS A 704 12.63 -31.19 -38.46
N VAL A 705 13.31 -31.04 -39.60
CA VAL A 705 14.76 -31.24 -39.70
C VAL A 705 15.54 -30.29 -38.78
N LEU A 706 15.15 -29.00 -38.73
CA LEU A 706 15.81 -28.05 -37.86
C LEU A 706 15.53 -28.32 -36.39
N LYS A 707 14.30 -28.72 -36.03
CA LYS A 707 13.96 -29.14 -34.66
C LYS A 707 14.79 -30.31 -34.21
N GLU A 708 14.93 -31.36 -35.05
CA GLU A 708 15.76 -32.53 -34.74
C GLU A 708 17.24 -32.16 -34.56
N LYS A 709 17.80 -31.30 -35.42
CA LYS A 709 19.17 -30.80 -35.28
C LYS A 709 19.37 -30.02 -34.00
N ALA A 710 18.45 -29.10 -33.66
CA ALA A 710 18.53 -28.29 -32.47
C ALA A 710 18.41 -29.14 -31.18
N VAL A 711 17.45 -30.05 -31.13
CA VAL A 711 17.28 -31.00 -30.01
C VAL A 711 18.53 -31.86 -29.83
N LYS A 712 19.07 -32.42 -30.91
CA LYS A 712 20.28 -33.23 -30.85
C LYS A 712 21.47 -32.43 -30.33
N LEU A 713 21.66 -31.22 -30.80
CA LEU A 713 22.72 -30.32 -30.30
C LEU A 713 22.61 -30.09 -28.78
N TYR A 714 21.40 -29.93 -28.29
CA TYR A 714 21.16 -29.78 -26.84
C TYR A 714 21.43 -31.08 -26.07
N GLU A 715 21.01 -32.22 -26.59
CA GLU A 715 21.29 -33.56 -26.00
C GLU A 715 22.80 -33.88 -25.99
N ASP A 716 23.51 -33.55 -27.06
CA ASP A 716 24.97 -33.69 -27.11
C ASP A 716 25.65 -32.83 -26.07
N LYS A 717 25.10 -31.63 -25.86
CA LYS A 717 25.59 -30.70 -24.82
C LYS A 717 25.28 -31.21 -23.41
N GLU A 718 24.08 -31.73 -23.18
CA GLU A 718 23.68 -32.36 -21.92
C GLU A 718 24.64 -33.52 -21.56
N ALA A 719 25.05 -34.28 -22.53
CA ALA A 719 26.01 -35.39 -22.35
C ALA A 719 27.45 -34.95 -21.99
N MET A 720 27.80 -33.69 -22.20
CA MET A 720 29.14 -33.16 -21.81
C MET A 720 29.28 -32.96 -20.31
N PHE A 721 28.16 -32.88 -19.56
CA PHE A 721 28.21 -32.67 -18.11
C PHE A 721 28.38 -33.99 -17.38
N PRO A 722 29.35 -34.10 -16.43
CA PRO A 722 29.63 -35.34 -15.70
C PRO A 722 28.46 -35.87 -14.87
N GLU A 723 27.66 -34.93 -14.30
CA GLU A 723 26.50 -35.25 -13.48
C GLU A 723 25.23 -34.66 -14.10
N PRO A 724 24.18 -35.46 -14.29
CA PRO A 724 22.94 -34.98 -14.87
C PRO A 724 22.28 -33.85 -14.07
N GLU A 725 22.46 -33.81 -12.73
CA GLU A 725 21.88 -32.77 -11.88
C GLU A 725 22.54 -31.40 -12.11
N THR A 726 23.82 -31.37 -12.49
CA THR A 726 24.53 -30.11 -12.78
C THR A 726 23.86 -29.33 -13.90
N ILE A 727 23.51 -29.97 -15.00
CA ILE A 727 22.83 -29.27 -16.08
C ILE A 727 21.39 -28.89 -15.70
N ARG A 728 20.71 -29.69 -14.87
CA ARG A 728 19.39 -29.34 -14.34
C ARG A 728 19.47 -28.07 -13.49
N GLU A 729 20.50 -27.92 -12.66
CA GLU A 729 20.70 -26.68 -11.87
C GLU A 729 21.04 -25.49 -12.78
N ILE A 730 21.86 -25.72 -13.81
CA ILE A 730 22.17 -24.67 -14.80
C ILE A 730 20.88 -24.19 -15.51
N GLU A 731 20.03 -25.11 -15.94
CA GLU A 731 18.73 -24.80 -16.55
C GLU A 731 17.90 -23.89 -15.62
N ARG A 732 17.82 -24.27 -14.34
CA ARG A 732 17.09 -23.47 -13.32
C ARG A 732 17.70 -22.09 -13.13
N VAL A 733 19.03 -21.98 -13.00
CA VAL A 733 19.74 -20.70 -12.83
C VAL A 733 19.55 -19.78 -14.03
N VAL A 734 19.74 -20.31 -15.24
CA VAL A 734 19.58 -19.52 -16.46
C VAL A 734 18.14 -19.03 -16.60
N LEU A 735 17.17 -19.93 -16.42
CA LEU A 735 15.76 -19.59 -16.56
C LEU A 735 15.32 -18.54 -15.55
N LEU A 736 15.69 -18.70 -14.27
CA LEU A 736 15.39 -17.67 -13.23
C LEU A 736 16.01 -16.32 -13.59
N LYS A 737 17.28 -16.31 -14.00
CA LYS A 737 17.98 -15.05 -14.32
C LYS A 737 17.35 -14.33 -15.51
N VAL A 738 16.94 -15.07 -16.53
CA VAL A 738 16.28 -14.50 -17.72
C VAL A 738 14.88 -14.01 -17.36
N ILE A 739 14.08 -14.83 -16.67
CA ILE A 739 12.74 -14.44 -16.21
C ILE A 739 12.82 -13.17 -15.38
N ASP A 740 13.65 -13.14 -14.34
CA ASP A 740 13.73 -11.99 -13.43
C ASP A 740 14.10 -10.71 -14.16
N ARG A 741 15.10 -10.79 -15.08
CA ARG A 741 15.52 -9.63 -15.86
C ARG A 741 14.41 -9.11 -16.76
N LYS A 742 13.82 -9.98 -17.57
CA LYS A 742 12.77 -9.58 -18.54
C LYS A 742 11.50 -9.11 -17.83
N TRP A 743 11.12 -9.75 -16.73
CA TRP A 743 9.97 -9.34 -15.93
C TRP A 743 10.15 -7.96 -15.31
N MET A 744 11.34 -7.67 -14.75
CA MET A 744 11.63 -6.33 -14.22
C MET A 744 11.65 -5.26 -15.31
N ASP A 745 12.14 -5.57 -16.52
CA ASP A 745 12.09 -4.64 -17.65
C ASP A 745 10.64 -4.40 -18.07
N HIS A 746 9.84 -5.46 -18.16
CA HIS A 746 8.43 -5.39 -18.52
C HIS A 746 7.57 -4.57 -17.54
N ILE A 747 7.81 -4.70 -16.22
CA ILE A 747 7.13 -3.85 -15.22
C ILE A 747 7.39 -2.37 -15.50
N ASP A 748 8.63 -2.01 -15.80
CA ASP A 748 9.04 -0.64 -16.10
C ASP A 748 8.38 -0.13 -17.41
N ASP A 749 8.37 -0.95 -18.44
CA ASP A 749 7.74 -0.63 -19.72
C ASP A 749 6.23 -0.44 -19.59
N MET A 750 5.56 -1.29 -18.78
CA MET A 750 4.12 -1.16 -18.49
C MET A 750 3.80 0.09 -17.66
N ASP A 751 4.68 0.49 -16.73
CA ASP A 751 4.51 1.74 -15.99
C ASP A 751 4.65 2.96 -16.93
N GLN A 752 5.59 2.94 -17.89
CA GLN A 752 5.74 3.98 -18.91
C GLN A 752 4.51 4.03 -19.84
N LEU A 753 4.03 2.86 -20.29
CA LEU A 753 2.81 2.77 -21.10
C LEU A 753 1.61 3.41 -20.38
N LYS A 754 1.44 3.11 -19.08
CA LYS A 754 0.35 3.66 -18.27
C LYS A 754 0.37 5.19 -18.20
N GLN A 755 1.55 5.80 -18.14
CA GLN A 755 1.68 7.26 -18.11
C GLN A 755 1.30 7.92 -19.46
N GLY A 756 1.64 7.26 -20.58
CA GLY A 756 1.38 7.78 -21.92
C GLY A 756 -0.03 7.50 -22.44
N ILE A 757 -0.67 6.42 -21.99
CA ILE A 757 -1.92 5.90 -22.57
C ILE A 757 -3.11 6.87 -22.47
N GLY A 758 -3.09 7.79 -21.50
CA GLY A 758 -4.15 8.80 -21.30
C GLY A 758 -4.36 9.69 -22.52
N LEU A 759 -3.33 9.90 -23.34
CA LEU A 759 -3.41 10.67 -24.58
C LEU A 759 -4.29 10.01 -25.63
N GLN A 760 -4.51 8.70 -25.57
CA GLN A 760 -5.40 7.98 -26.49
C GLN A 760 -6.88 8.40 -26.36
N ALA A 761 -7.26 9.00 -25.22
CA ALA A 761 -8.59 9.56 -25.03
C ALA A 761 -8.92 10.69 -26.04
N TYR A 762 -7.92 11.46 -26.48
CA TYR A 762 -8.10 12.48 -27.51
C TYR A 762 -8.48 11.85 -28.88
N GLY A 763 -8.01 10.62 -29.15
CA GLY A 763 -8.38 9.82 -30.31
C GLY A 763 -9.72 9.07 -30.16
N GLN A 764 -10.53 9.39 -29.15
CA GLN A 764 -11.81 8.72 -28.82
C GLN A 764 -11.67 7.21 -28.56
N LYS A 765 -10.50 6.75 -28.18
CA LYS A 765 -10.25 5.38 -27.74
C LYS A 765 -10.28 5.32 -26.21
N ASP A 766 -10.83 4.23 -25.69
CA ASP A 766 -10.82 3.98 -24.24
C ASP A 766 -9.39 3.65 -23.79
N PRO A 767 -8.76 4.46 -22.91
CA PRO A 767 -7.39 4.24 -22.48
C PRO A 767 -7.17 2.89 -21.81
N VAL A 768 -8.15 2.38 -21.03
CA VAL A 768 -8.02 1.09 -20.34
C VAL A 768 -8.02 -0.06 -21.34
N VAL A 769 -8.87 0.02 -22.38
CA VAL A 769 -8.90 -1.01 -23.44
C VAL A 769 -7.60 -1.00 -24.24
N GLN A 770 -7.08 0.19 -24.56
CA GLN A 770 -5.80 0.30 -25.27
C GLN A 770 -4.64 -0.22 -24.43
N TYR A 771 -4.61 0.10 -23.14
CA TYR A 771 -3.61 -0.41 -22.20
C TYR A 771 -3.64 -1.94 -22.14
N LYS A 772 -4.83 -2.54 -22.10
CA LYS A 772 -4.97 -4.01 -22.13
C LYS A 772 -4.39 -4.61 -23.39
N MET A 773 -4.77 -4.08 -24.57
CA MET A 773 -4.30 -4.61 -25.84
C MET A 773 -2.78 -4.51 -25.97
N MET A 774 -2.22 -3.32 -25.77
CA MET A 774 -0.78 -3.09 -25.85
C MET A 774 -0.01 -3.88 -24.79
N GLY A 775 -0.56 -3.96 -23.58
CA GLY A 775 0.06 -4.72 -22.49
C GLY A 775 0.12 -6.24 -22.77
N TYR A 776 -0.87 -6.80 -23.45
CA TYR A 776 -0.82 -8.21 -23.89
C TYR A 776 0.21 -8.42 -25.00
N ASP A 777 0.28 -7.51 -25.98
CA ASP A 777 1.27 -7.58 -27.05
C ASP A 777 2.70 -7.51 -26.46
N MET A 778 2.96 -6.58 -25.55
CA MET A 778 4.25 -6.46 -24.84
C MET A 778 4.58 -7.68 -24.00
N PHE A 779 3.59 -8.32 -23.38
CA PHE A 779 3.78 -9.54 -22.60
C PHE A 779 4.15 -10.73 -23.49
N ASP A 780 3.51 -10.86 -24.65
CA ASP A 780 3.84 -11.88 -25.64
C ASP A 780 5.27 -11.71 -26.18
N GLU A 781 5.66 -10.46 -26.49
CA GLU A 781 7.04 -10.14 -26.90
C GLU A 781 8.05 -10.48 -25.78
N MET A 782 7.74 -10.18 -24.54
CA MET A 782 8.58 -10.53 -23.39
C MET A 782 8.73 -12.05 -23.25
N THR A 783 7.64 -12.82 -23.40
CA THR A 783 7.69 -14.28 -23.27
C THR A 783 8.49 -14.93 -24.40
N GLN A 784 8.40 -14.38 -25.61
CA GLN A 784 9.25 -14.77 -26.73
C GLN A 784 10.72 -14.45 -26.45
N ALA A 785 11.03 -13.26 -25.95
CA ALA A 785 12.38 -12.87 -25.57
C ALA A 785 12.95 -13.72 -24.41
N ILE A 786 12.13 -14.17 -23.45
CA ILE A 786 12.54 -15.14 -22.43
C ILE A 786 12.94 -16.46 -23.08
N THR A 787 12.14 -16.95 -24.03
CA THR A 787 12.43 -18.18 -24.75
C THR A 787 13.74 -18.08 -25.53
N GLU A 788 13.91 -17.02 -26.32
CA GLU A 788 15.11 -16.76 -27.10
C GLU A 788 16.38 -16.65 -26.24
N ASP A 789 16.35 -15.80 -25.23
CA ASP A 789 17.51 -15.57 -24.35
C ASP A 789 17.86 -16.83 -23.54
N THR A 790 16.88 -17.60 -23.09
CA THR A 790 17.10 -18.86 -22.38
C THR A 790 17.77 -19.89 -23.30
N VAL A 791 17.23 -20.09 -24.50
CA VAL A 791 17.79 -21.00 -25.48
C VAL A 791 19.20 -20.58 -25.86
N ARG A 792 19.42 -19.28 -26.17
CA ARG A 792 20.73 -18.75 -26.51
C ARG A 792 21.75 -19.00 -25.42
N LEU A 793 21.44 -18.68 -24.16
CA LEU A 793 22.37 -18.88 -23.05
C LEU A 793 22.70 -20.35 -22.84
N LEU A 794 21.70 -21.25 -22.89
CA LEU A 794 21.91 -22.69 -22.73
C LEU A 794 22.71 -23.31 -23.88
N MET A 795 22.49 -22.81 -25.10
CA MET A 795 23.22 -23.32 -26.27
C MET A 795 24.69 -22.84 -26.34
N HIS A 796 25.05 -21.76 -25.67
CA HIS A 796 26.40 -21.20 -25.67
C HIS A 796 27.15 -21.41 -24.35
N ILE A 797 26.55 -22.08 -23.37
CA ILE A 797 27.20 -22.31 -22.09
C ILE A 797 28.45 -23.20 -22.24
N GLN A 798 29.52 -22.84 -21.54
CA GLN A 798 30.74 -23.62 -21.43
C GLN A 798 30.80 -24.28 -20.06
N VAL A 799 31.42 -25.49 -19.99
CA VAL A 799 31.51 -26.22 -18.73
C VAL A 799 32.47 -25.52 -17.78
N GLU A 800 31.94 -24.84 -16.76
CA GLU A 800 32.70 -24.32 -15.62
C GLU A 800 32.34 -25.10 -14.36
N GLU A 801 33.32 -25.23 -13.43
CA GLU A 801 33.17 -26.13 -12.26
C GLU A 801 32.17 -25.66 -11.18
N LYS A 802 31.70 -24.40 -11.17
CA LYS A 802 30.73 -23.91 -10.20
C LYS A 802 29.78 -22.89 -10.82
N VAL A 803 28.51 -23.17 -10.69
CA VAL A 803 27.42 -22.23 -11.02
C VAL A 803 26.71 -21.82 -9.75
N GLU A 804 26.77 -20.53 -9.38
CA GLU A 804 26.03 -19.96 -8.28
C GLU A 804 24.91 -19.05 -8.79
N ARG A 805 23.80 -19.05 -8.08
CA ARG A 805 22.68 -18.15 -8.36
C ARG A 805 23.01 -16.74 -7.88
N GLU A 806 22.82 -15.76 -8.73
CA GLU A 806 23.01 -14.34 -8.41
C GLU A 806 21.70 -13.58 -8.59
N GLN A 807 21.41 -12.66 -7.69
CA GLN A 807 20.29 -11.73 -7.85
C GLN A 807 20.58 -10.76 -9.00
N VAL A 808 19.62 -10.61 -9.90
CA VAL A 808 19.70 -9.71 -11.06
C VAL A 808 19.73 -8.25 -10.63
N ALA A 809 19.05 -7.90 -9.55
CA ALA A 809 19.03 -6.55 -9.01
C ALA A 809 19.07 -6.56 -7.49
N LYS A 810 19.71 -5.53 -6.90
CA LYS A 810 19.74 -5.32 -5.45
C LYS A 810 18.59 -4.40 -5.06
N VAL A 811 17.80 -4.83 -4.09
CA VAL A 811 16.77 -3.98 -3.48
C VAL A 811 17.45 -2.79 -2.80
N THR A 812 16.97 -1.58 -3.07
CA THR A 812 17.47 -0.33 -2.49
C THR A 812 16.50 0.31 -1.51
N GLY A 813 15.23 -0.07 -1.54
CA GLY A 813 14.21 0.42 -0.63
C GLY A 813 12.80 0.00 -1.04
N THR A 814 11.85 0.31 -0.18
CA THR A 814 10.42 0.16 -0.42
C THR A 814 9.74 1.53 -0.39
N ASN A 815 8.61 1.69 -1.06
CA ASN A 815 7.91 2.98 -1.14
C ASN A 815 7.20 3.39 0.17
N LYS A 816 7.15 2.49 1.14
CA LYS A 816 6.54 2.73 2.46
C LYS A 816 7.55 2.65 3.61
N ASP A 817 8.86 2.58 3.31
CA ASP A 817 9.87 2.70 4.35
C ASP A 817 9.67 4.04 5.08
N GLU A 818 9.24 3.98 6.31
CA GLU A 818 9.36 5.10 7.23
C GLU A 818 10.86 5.33 7.39
N GLY A 819 11.34 6.53 6.99
CA GLY A 819 12.77 6.88 7.11
C GLY A 819 13.26 6.58 8.52
N PRO A 820 14.56 6.39 8.72
CA PRO A 820 15.12 5.86 9.96
C PRO A 820 14.47 6.55 11.16
N SER A 821 13.82 5.77 12.01
CA SER A 821 13.21 6.24 13.24
C SER A 821 14.25 7.14 13.90
N VAL A 822 13.89 8.38 14.19
CA VAL A 822 14.78 9.32 14.86
C VAL A 822 15.19 8.63 16.15
N LYS A 823 16.35 7.98 16.13
CA LYS A 823 16.97 7.46 17.35
C LYS A 823 16.99 8.65 18.28
N GLY A 824 16.29 8.53 19.40
CA GLY A 824 16.20 9.56 20.41
C GLY A 824 17.56 10.18 20.67
N PRO A 825 17.68 11.39 21.18
CA PRO A 825 18.91 12.17 21.19
C PRO A 825 20.06 11.29 21.66
N VAL A 826 20.95 10.97 20.73
CA VAL A 826 22.15 10.19 21.03
C VAL A 826 22.86 10.96 22.10
N LYS A 827 22.82 10.48 23.33
CA LYS A 827 23.67 11.00 24.38
C LYS A 827 25.09 10.84 23.86
N ARG A 828 25.69 11.96 23.42
CA ARG A 828 27.10 11.98 23.07
C ARG A 828 27.85 11.46 24.28
N THR A 829 28.45 10.30 24.16
CA THR A 829 29.35 9.72 25.17
C THR A 829 30.65 10.50 25.24
N ASP A 830 30.95 11.31 24.23
CA ASP A 830 32.15 12.14 24.24
C ASP A 830 31.89 13.45 24.99
N LYS A 831 32.59 13.64 26.10
CA LYS A 831 32.59 14.93 26.82
C LYS A 831 33.00 16.05 25.85
N LYS A 832 32.11 17.00 25.65
CA LYS A 832 32.39 18.21 24.88
C LYS A 832 33.58 18.94 25.54
N ILE A 833 34.71 19.00 24.86
CA ILE A 833 35.91 19.65 25.34
C ILE A 833 35.77 21.14 25.07
N TYR A 834 35.74 21.93 26.13
CA TYR A 834 35.65 23.39 26.02
C TYR A 834 37.06 24.00 25.86
N PRO A 835 37.18 25.19 25.27
CA PRO A 835 38.47 25.84 25.01
C PRO A 835 39.38 25.97 26.21
N ASN A 836 38.82 26.01 27.41
CA ASN A 836 39.60 26.14 28.67
C ASN A 836 39.87 24.82 29.37
N ASP A 837 39.38 23.69 28.90
CA ASP A 837 39.64 22.38 29.49
C ASP A 837 41.06 21.90 29.17
N LEU A 838 41.59 20.97 29.98
CA LEU A 838 42.87 20.36 29.69
C LEU A 838 42.81 19.55 28.40
N CYS A 839 43.84 19.70 27.57
CA CYS A 839 43.85 19.04 26.27
C CYS A 839 43.92 17.51 26.42
N PRO A 840 43.07 16.73 25.71
CA PRO A 840 43.05 15.28 25.82
C PRO A 840 44.34 14.60 25.28
N CYS A 841 45.22 15.35 24.61
CA CYS A 841 46.53 14.83 24.15
C CYS A 841 47.51 14.60 25.27
N GLY A 842 47.19 14.88 26.53
CA GLY A 842 48.05 14.68 27.69
C GLY A 842 49.15 15.75 27.89
N SER A 843 49.12 16.86 27.13
CA SER A 843 50.14 17.91 27.21
C SER A 843 50.07 18.82 28.43
N GLY A 844 49.07 18.68 29.29
CA GLY A 844 48.83 19.57 30.43
C GLY A 844 48.42 20.99 30.09
N LYS A 845 48.31 21.35 28.82
CA LYS A 845 47.86 22.68 28.34
C LYS A 845 46.36 22.74 28.12
N LYS A 846 45.77 23.93 28.22
CA LYS A 846 44.36 24.16 27.84
C LYS A 846 44.11 23.84 26.36
N TYR A 847 42.97 23.28 26.00
CA TYR A 847 42.65 22.84 24.64
C TYR A 847 42.88 23.94 23.60
N LYS A 848 42.41 25.19 23.84
CA LYS A 848 42.67 26.35 22.96
C LYS A 848 44.14 26.69 22.74
N ASN A 849 45.04 26.23 23.63
CA ASN A 849 46.47 26.53 23.54
C ASN A 849 47.27 25.29 23.08
N CYS A 850 46.62 24.24 22.68
CA CYS A 850 47.20 22.97 22.20
C CYS A 850 46.54 22.51 20.92
N CYS A 851 45.79 21.42 20.90
CA CYS A 851 45.17 20.83 19.70
C CYS A 851 44.06 21.72 19.15
N GLY A 852 43.34 22.50 19.97
CA GLY A 852 42.32 23.45 19.52
C GLY A 852 42.87 24.75 18.87
N ARG A 853 44.16 24.88 18.68
CA ARG A 853 44.79 26.04 18.01
C ARG A 853 44.84 25.89 16.49
N LYS A 854 44.55 24.68 15.99
CA LYS A 854 44.54 24.34 14.55
C LYS A 854 43.12 24.03 14.02
N ALA A 855 42.11 24.11 14.86
CA ALA A 855 40.69 23.93 14.49
C ALA A 855 40.00 25.27 14.21
#